data_5df002a9e4117f4fd1b246f7f212a610
#
_entry.id   5df002a9e4117f4fd1b246f7f212a610
#
_cell.length_a   1.000
_cell.length_b   1.000
_cell.length_c   1.000
_cell.angle_alpha   90.00
_cell.angle_beta   90.00
_cell.angle_gamma   90.00
#
_symmetry.space_group_name_H-M   'P 1'
#
loop_
_entity.id
_entity.type
_entity.pdbx_description
1 polymer ?
#
loop_
_entity_poly.entity_id
_entity_poly.type
_entity_poly.pdbx_seq_one_letter_code
_entity_poly.pdbx_strand_id
1 'polypeptide(L)'
;MGLLRLAALLALLAFPLDAYAQEVSEAPSVVLDGVPFQITLAGAGDAATPYAVRTAAGAVLASGQVEAGGSATVGDLVVTARSDLPLSVTIGATTHEVDATLTPGWYSLVPPLLAIVVALVLKEVVTALFVGIFFGALAVAGFNPLAALWRVADAFVVPALADVDHVQIVVFSLLLGGMVGLVARNGGSMGIVQAASPFASTARRGRIATWLAGMGVFFDDYANTLLVGNTMRPITDRLKVSREKLAYLVDSTAAPLAALVPISTWVGYEISLIADGLRIAAEQNPGAAAGLASMNPFTVFIETIPYRFYPVLALYFAGLTAFMRRDFGPMAVAERRASTGGGLYRPGARLMTDTTSNAMDPKEGAPHRWWNAGLPVLTVVVVVLGGLWVTGRASAGAGAPLRDIFGAANPYVTLVWGSLAGCLAAIVLSVGQRILTLEESMDAWLGGMRAMLLAMIILTLAWSLGAVTEAIGTAPYLSQILEGRVALRLMPVIVFATAAAMSFATGTSWGTMAILLPLVIPLSVSLGGYADTGSDFQYTILLGNISSVLAGSIFGDHCSPISDTTVLSSMASGCDHVDHVRTQMPYAIIVAVVGMALGDIGTAYGLPVWVALLGAMAVLWAFLRFRGVDVDAEETGG
;
A
#
# COMPACT_ATOMS: atom_id res chain seq x y z
N MET A 1 -42.29 -29.90 30.74
CA MET A 1 -40.84 -29.75 30.40
C MET A 1 -40.51 -28.64 29.40
N GLY A 2 -41.46 -28.07 28.67
CA GLY A 2 -41.23 -26.99 27.72
C GLY A 2 -41.07 -25.58 28.33
N LEU A 3 -41.87 -25.24 29.34
CA LEU A 3 -41.87 -23.92 29.97
C LEU A 3 -40.63 -23.64 30.84
N LEU A 4 -40.07 -24.65 31.48
CA LEU A 4 -38.80 -24.51 32.25
C LEU A 4 -37.57 -24.30 31.35
N ARG A 5 -37.57 -24.86 30.14
CA ARG A 5 -36.50 -24.66 29.17
C ARG A 5 -36.58 -23.27 28.51
N LEU A 6 -37.79 -22.75 28.31
CA LEU A 6 -38.01 -21.40 27.78
C LEU A 6 -37.63 -20.31 28.80
N ALA A 7 -37.95 -20.55 30.09
CA ALA A 7 -37.57 -19.67 31.20
C ALA A 7 -36.03 -19.66 31.42
N ALA A 8 -35.35 -20.79 31.25
CA ALA A 8 -33.89 -20.87 31.31
C ALA A 8 -33.22 -20.21 30.11
N LEU A 9 -33.82 -20.26 28.90
CA LEU A 9 -33.34 -19.55 27.72
C LEU A 9 -33.55 -18.03 27.82
N LEU A 10 -34.69 -17.61 28.41
CA LEU A 10 -34.97 -16.18 28.66
C LEU A 10 -34.12 -15.61 29.80
N ALA A 11 -33.75 -16.42 30.79
CA ALA A 11 -32.78 -16.01 31.83
C ALA A 11 -31.34 -15.91 31.33
N LEU A 12 -30.98 -16.64 30.26
CA LEU A 12 -29.69 -16.53 29.55
C LEU A 12 -29.65 -15.34 28.60
N LEU A 13 -30.79 -14.75 28.23
CA LEU A 13 -30.90 -13.53 27.39
C LEU A 13 -31.09 -12.25 28.22
N ALA A 14 -31.26 -12.35 29.53
CA ALA A 14 -31.11 -11.21 30.43
C ALA A 14 -29.63 -10.93 30.67
N PHE A 15 -28.92 -10.47 29.62
CA PHE A 15 -27.74 -9.67 29.85
C PHE A 15 -28.16 -8.45 30.68
N PRO A 16 -27.51 -8.18 31.81
CA PRO A 16 -27.70 -6.91 32.47
C PRO A 16 -27.40 -5.84 31.40
N LEU A 17 -28.31 -4.89 31.23
CA LEU A 17 -27.97 -3.61 30.68
C LEU A 17 -26.84 -3.11 31.59
N ASP A 18 -25.61 -3.20 31.11
CA ASP A 18 -24.43 -2.70 31.80
C ASP A 18 -24.72 -1.25 32.16
N ALA A 19 -25.00 -1.00 33.44
CA ALA A 19 -24.89 0.33 33.99
C ALA A 19 -23.49 0.78 33.61
N TYR A 20 -23.36 1.88 32.90
CA TYR A 20 -22.09 2.52 32.54
C TYR A 20 -21.21 2.53 33.79
N ALA A 21 -20.26 1.59 33.86
CA ALA A 21 -19.34 1.53 34.98
C ALA A 21 -18.29 2.62 34.78
N GLN A 22 -17.93 3.28 35.85
CA GLN A 22 -16.74 4.15 35.85
C GLN A 22 -15.54 3.23 35.66
N GLU A 23 -14.88 3.32 34.50
CA GLU A 23 -13.88 2.35 34.09
C GLU A 23 -12.69 3.04 33.39
N VAL A 24 -11.52 2.45 33.52
CA VAL A 24 -10.40 2.74 32.63
C VAL A 24 -10.68 2.01 31.33
N SER A 25 -11.11 2.74 30.29
CA SER A 25 -11.51 2.15 29.03
C SER A 25 -10.30 1.71 28.19
N GLU A 26 -9.18 2.45 28.29
CA GLU A 26 -7.93 2.11 27.62
C GLU A 26 -6.74 2.47 28.49
N ALA A 27 -5.80 1.52 28.62
CA ALA A 27 -4.51 1.75 29.26
C ALA A 27 -3.42 0.90 28.57
N PRO A 28 -2.20 1.43 28.40
CA PRO A 28 -1.12 0.70 27.76
C PRO A 28 -0.66 -0.46 28.64
N SER A 29 -0.48 -1.65 28.04
CA SER A 29 0.12 -2.82 28.70
C SER A 29 1.66 -2.72 28.80
N VAL A 30 2.27 -1.83 28.01
CA VAL A 30 3.69 -1.50 28.01
C VAL A 30 3.86 0.01 28.16
N VAL A 31 4.70 0.43 29.09
CA VAL A 31 5.08 1.82 29.29
C VAL A 31 6.58 1.94 29.06
N LEU A 32 6.98 2.96 28.30
CA LEU A 32 8.39 3.21 28.00
C LEU A 32 9.01 4.14 29.03
N ASP A 33 10.22 3.82 29.46
CA ASP A 33 10.99 4.62 30.43
C ASP A 33 11.19 6.06 29.90
N GLY A 34 10.63 7.03 30.65
CA GLY A 34 10.75 8.46 30.35
C GLY A 34 10.00 8.94 29.08
N VAL A 35 9.16 8.12 28.50
CA VAL A 35 8.33 8.47 27.32
C VAL A 35 6.90 8.78 27.76
N PRO A 36 6.29 9.89 27.33
CA PRO A 36 4.90 10.19 27.62
C PRO A 36 3.95 9.15 27.05
N PHE A 37 2.93 8.80 27.82
CA PHE A 37 1.82 7.92 27.39
C PHE A 37 0.48 8.47 27.87
N GLN A 38 -0.61 7.87 27.43
CA GLN A 38 -1.98 8.28 27.75
C GLN A 38 -2.83 7.14 28.28
N ILE A 39 -3.88 7.50 29.04
CA ILE A 39 -4.91 6.57 29.53
C ILE A 39 -6.25 7.20 29.22
N THR A 40 -7.21 6.41 28.70
CA THR A 40 -8.58 6.88 28.45
C THR A 40 -9.51 6.40 29.57
N LEU A 41 -10.23 7.34 30.13
CA LEU A 41 -11.16 7.14 31.24
C LEU A 41 -12.59 7.32 30.73
N ALA A 42 -13.51 6.42 31.10
CA ALA A 42 -14.93 6.53 30.84
C ALA A 42 -15.67 7.03 32.09
N GLY A 43 -16.45 8.09 31.96
CA GLY A 43 -17.32 8.64 32.99
C GLY A 43 -18.67 7.93 32.98
N ALA A 44 -19.13 7.48 34.16
CA ALA A 44 -20.48 6.94 34.32
C ALA A 44 -21.37 7.92 35.06
N GLY A 45 -22.61 8.11 34.59
CA GLY A 45 -23.64 8.90 35.25
C GLY A 45 -23.83 10.32 34.69
N ASP A 46 -24.74 11.07 35.33
CA ASP A 46 -25.26 12.38 34.85
C ASP A 46 -24.47 13.59 35.34
N ALA A 47 -23.30 13.38 36.01
CA ALA A 47 -22.48 14.46 36.53
C ALA A 47 -20.99 14.26 36.24
N ALA A 48 -20.27 15.35 36.08
CA ALA A 48 -18.82 15.34 35.93
C ALA A 48 -18.16 14.68 37.14
N THR A 49 -17.26 13.74 36.89
CA THR A 49 -16.65 12.89 37.93
C THR A 49 -15.15 13.21 38.03
N PRO A 50 -14.62 13.53 39.24
CA PRO A 50 -13.20 13.79 39.42
C PRO A 50 -12.38 12.51 39.25
N TYR A 51 -11.20 12.64 38.63
CA TYR A 51 -10.22 11.57 38.54
C TYR A 51 -8.85 11.98 39.07
N ALA A 52 -8.07 10.99 39.50
CA ALA A 52 -6.66 11.14 39.83
C ALA A 52 -5.88 9.90 39.42
N VAL A 53 -4.78 10.09 38.70
CA VAL A 53 -3.80 9.05 38.34
C VAL A 53 -2.60 9.18 39.27
N ARG A 54 -2.24 8.11 39.99
CA ARG A 54 -1.17 8.08 40.96
C ARG A 54 -0.21 6.93 40.68
N THR A 55 1.06 7.12 41.01
CA THR A 55 2.04 6.03 41.07
C THR A 55 1.77 5.11 42.26
N ALA A 56 2.36 3.91 42.28
CA ALA A 56 2.34 3.00 43.43
C ALA A 56 2.87 3.65 44.70
N ALA A 57 3.79 4.60 44.60
CA ALA A 57 4.31 5.41 45.70
C ALA A 57 3.35 6.54 46.16
N GLY A 58 2.20 6.71 45.50
CA GLY A 58 1.19 7.71 45.80
C GLY A 58 1.41 9.10 45.19
N ALA A 59 2.46 9.30 44.39
CA ALA A 59 2.67 10.56 43.68
C ALA A 59 1.56 10.77 42.61
N VAL A 60 0.98 11.96 42.55
CA VAL A 60 -0.04 12.32 41.58
C VAL A 60 0.62 12.67 40.26
N LEU A 61 0.32 11.90 39.18
CA LEU A 61 0.78 12.15 37.81
C LEU A 61 -0.17 13.09 37.08
N ALA A 62 -1.49 12.90 37.26
CA ALA A 62 -2.50 13.77 36.68
C ALA A 62 -3.79 13.78 37.53
N SER A 63 -4.56 14.84 37.43
CA SER A 63 -5.90 14.94 38.03
C SER A 63 -6.80 15.90 37.22
N GLY A 64 -8.10 15.63 37.19
CA GLY A 64 -9.08 16.42 36.43
C GLY A 64 -10.50 15.94 36.66
N GLN A 65 -11.36 16.17 35.68
CA GLN A 65 -12.75 15.72 35.70
C GLN A 65 -13.09 15.05 34.35
N VAL A 66 -13.84 13.97 34.39
CA VAL A 66 -14.47 13.33 33.22
C VAL A 66 -15.90 13.85 33.13
N GLU A 67 -16.33 14.30 31.95
CA GLU A 67 -17.70 14.78 31.71
C GLU A 67 -18.73 13.66 31.90
N ALA A 68 -19.96 14.06 32.21
CA ALA A 68 -21.09 13.13 32.40
C ALA A 68 -21.32 12.24 31.16
N GLY A 69 -21.23 10.92 31.31
CA GLY A 69 -21.38 9.97 30.21
C GLY A 69 -20.35 10.11 29.08
N GLY A 70 -19.29 10.90 29.27
CA GLY A 70 -18.21 11.14 28.32
C GLY A 70 -16.96 10.31 28.60
N SER A 71 -15.94 10.52 27.78
CA SER A 71 -14.59 9.98 27.99
C SER A 71 -13.60 11.14 28.15
N ALA A 72 -12.51 10.89 28.91
CA ALA A 72 -11.40 11.83 29.04
C ALA A 72 -10.09 11.10 28.79
N THR A 73 -9.32 11.58 27.82
CA THR A 73 -7.97 11.10 27.59
C THR A 73 -6.98 11.91 28.43
N VAL A 74 -6.29 11.22 29.33
CA VAL A 74 -5.26 11.79 30.21
C VAL A 74 -3.91 11.54 29.59
N GLY A 75 -3.35 12.55 28.92
CA GLY A 75 -2.06 12.50 28.24
C GLY A 75 -0.88 12.92 29.14
N ASP A 76 0.31 12.92 28.55
CA ASP A 76 1.59 13.37 29.17
C ASP A 76 1.96 12.66 30.48
N LEU A 77 1.45 11.44 30.69
CA LEU A 77 1.85 10.61 31.82
C LEU A 77 3.24 10.05 31.58
N VAL A 78 4.17 10.22 32.56
CA VAL A 78 5.55 9.73 32.47
C VAL A 78 5.87 8.88 33.67
N VAL A 79 6.42 7.68 33.41
CA VAL A 79 6.95 6.76 34.44
C VAL A 79 8.41 6.50 34.13
N THR A 80 9.27 6.56 35.17
CA THR A 80 10.72 6.39 35.03
C THR A 80 11.29 5.26 35.90
N ALA A 81 10.49 4.73 36.81
CA ALA A 81 10.93 3.65 37.67
C ALA A 81 9.87 2.55 37.77
N ARG A 82 10.32 1.29 37.81
CA ARG A 82 9.42 0.13 37.98
C ARG A 82 8.64 0.16 39.31
N SER A 83 9.20 0.87 40.33
CA SER A 83 8.55 1.11 41.62
C SER A 83 7.32 2.02 41.52
N ASP A 84 7.13 2.74 40.42
CA ASP A 84 5.99 3.62 40.17
C ASP A 84 4.75 2.85 39.71
N LEU A 85 4.94 1.59 39.27
CA LEU A 85 3.88 0.68 38.82
C LEU A 85 3.48 -0.32 39.92
N PRO A 86 2.19 -0.79 39.96
CA PRO A 86 1.08 -0.40 39.07
C PRO A 86 0.59 1.02 39.34
N LEU A 87 -0.05 1.64 38.32
CA LEU A 87 -0.69 2.93 38.48
C LEU A 87 -2.06 2.74 39.18
N SER A 88 -2.40 3.64 40.08
CA SER A 88 -3.71 3.70 40.72
C SER A 88 -4.53 4.82 40.08
N VAL A 89 -5.58 4.47 39.37
CA VAL A 89 -6.50 5.39 38.72
C VAL A 89 -7.79 5.45 39.53
N THR A 90 -8.05 6.55 40.19
CA THR A 90 -9.28 6.78 40.95
C THR A 90 -10.24 7.61 40.11
N ILE A 91 -11.47 7.13 39.91
CA ILE A 91 -12.55 7.82 39.21
C ILE A 91 -13.75 7.89 40.16
N GLY A 92 -14.04 9.06 40.69
CA GLY A 92 -15.07 9.23 41.72
C GLY A 92 -14.76 8.42 42.98
N ALA A 93 -15.54 7.39 43.25
CA ALA A 93 -15.37 6.50 44.39
C ALA A 93 -14.66 5.17 44.05
N THR A 94 -14.43 4.88 42.78
CA THR A 94 -13.81 3.61 42.31
C THR A 94 -12.33 3.83 42.06
N THR A 95 -11.51 2.81 42.37
CA THR A 95 -10.08 2.80 42.11
C THR A 95 -9.73 1.58 41.28
N HIS A 96 -9.07 1.79 40.16
CA HIS A 96 -8.59 0.77 39.25
C HIS A 96 -7.06 0.72 39.28
N GLU A 97 -6.51 -0.47 39.32
CA GLU A 97 -5.08 -0.67 39.15
C GLU A 97 -4.77 -0.93 37.66
N VAL A 98 -3.86 -0.15 37.12
CA VAL A 98 -3.34 -0.32 35.77
C VAL A 98 -1.93 -0.90 35.91
N ASP A 99 -1.83 -2.21 35.59
CA ASP A 99 -0.55 -2.90 35.54
C ASP A 99 0.05 -2.80 34.14
N ALA A 100 1.30 -2.37 34.05
CA ALA A 100 2.02 -2.22 32.80
C ALA A 100 3.48 -2.69 32.94
N THR A 101 4.06 -3.14 31.84
CA THR A 101 5.47 -3.52 31.78
C THR A 101 6.33 -2.31 31.46
N LEU A 102 7.16 -1.86 32.43
CA LEU A 102 8.14 -0.82 32.13
C LEU A 102 9.26 -1.38 31.25
N THR A 103 9.44 -0.80 30.09
CA THR A 103 10.38 -1.24 29.06
C THR A 103 11.30 -0.07 28.64
N PRO A 104 12.61 -0.31 28.40
CA PRO A 104 13.49 0.74 27.88
C PRO A 104 12.98 1.27 26.54
N GLY A 105 12.99 2.60 26.34
CA GLY A 105 12.44 3.23 25.13
C GLY A 105 12.98 2.65 23.81
N TRP A 106 14.29 2.33 23.75
CA TRP A 106 14.90 1.75 22.55
C TRP A 106 14.29 0.40 22.12
N TYR A 107 13.68 -0.34 23.06
CA TYR A 107 13.07 -1.64 22.75
C TYR A 107 11.86 -1.50 21.81
N SER A 108 11.17 -0.35 21.84
CA SER A 108 10.05 -0.09 20.94
C SER A 108 10.45 -0.10 19.44
N LEU A 109 11.73 0.11 19.15
CA LEU A 109 12.29 0.02 17.80
C LEU A 109 12.61 -1.42 17.37
N VAL A 110 12.72 -2.35 18.33
CA VAL A 110 13.14 -3.75 18.03
C VAL A 110 12.19 -4.45 17.05
N PRO A 111 10.85 -4.45 17.24
CA PRO A 111 9.93 -5.11 16.32
C PRO A 111 10.06 -4.63 14.86
N PRO A 112 9.92 -3.34 14.55
CA PRO A 112 10.02 -2.88 13.17
C PRO A 112 11.44 -3.04 12.61
N LEU A 113 12.50 -2.80 13.39
CA LEU A 113 13.88 -3.00 12.93
C LEU A 113 14.17 -4.47 12.64
N LEU A 114 13.69 -5.40 13.49
CA LEU A 114 13.84 -6.83 13.23
C LEU A 114 13.06 -7.26 11.98
N ALA A 115 11.84 -6.76 11.79
CA ALA A 115 11.11 -7.01 10.56
C ALA A 115 11.93 -6.57 9.33
N ILE A 116 12.52 -5.37 9.35
CA ILE A 116 13.40 -4.87 8.27
C ILE A 116 14.62 -5.77 8.11
N VAL A 117 15.38 -6.02 9.18
CA VAL A 117 16.63 -6.80 9.12
C VAL A 117 16.37 -8.23 8.64
N VAL A 118 15.34 -8.90 9.18
CA VAL A 118 14.98 -10.27 8.77
C VAL A 118 14.53 -10.30 7.31
N ALA A 119 13.73 -9.31 6.86
CA ALA A 119 13.33 -9.20 5.46
C ALA A 119 14.56 -9.05 4.54
N LEU A 120 15.54 -8.22 4.91
CA LEU A 120 16.78 -8.03 4.15
C LEU A 120 17.66 -9.29 4.10
N VAL A 121 17.77 -10.01 5.23
CA VAL A 121 18.65 -11.18 5.35
C VAL A 121 18.03 -12.41 4.72
N LEU A 122 16.75 -12.70 5.04
CA LEU A 122 16.06 -13.90 4.54
C LEU A 122 15.43 -13.69 3.17
N LYS A 123 15.23 -12.43 2.74
CA LYS A 123 14.51 -12.06 1.51
C LYS A 123 13.09 -12.66 1.49
N GLU A 124 12.46 -12.68 2.66
CA GLU A 124 11.14 -13.26 2.87
C GLU A 124 10.36 -12.40 3.87
N VAL A 125 9.22 -11.87 3.42
CA VAL A 125 8.47 -10.83 4.13
C VAL A 125 7.55 -11.40 5.21
N VAL A 126 6.91 -12.54 4.96
CA VAL A 126 5.96 -13.14 5.90
C VAL A 126 6.66 -13.53 7.22
N THR A 127 7.81 -14.22 7.12
CA THR A 127 8.64 -14.55 8.29
C THR A 127 9.15 -13.28 8.98
N ALA A 128 9.54 -12.26 8.22
CA ALA A 128 10.04 -11.01 8.76
C ALA A 128 8.99 -10.27 9.59
N LEU A 129 7.78 -10.12 9.06
CA LEU A 129 6.65 -9.53 9.77
C LEU A 129 6.30 -10.34 11.02
N PHE A 130 6.21 -11.67 10.90
CA PHE A 130 5.95 -12.54 12.04
C PHE A 130 6.97 -12.38 13.17
N VAL A 131 8.28 -12.33 12.84
CA VAL A 131 9.34 -12.09 13.82
C VAL A 131 9.18 -10.71 14.48
N GLY A 132 8.90 -9.67 13.71
CA GLY A 132 8.61 -8.34 14.26
C GLY A 132 7.46 -8.38 15.26
N ILE A 133 6.30 -8.94 14.87
CA ILE A 133 5.13 -9.07 15.73
C ILE A 133 5.46 -9.87 16.99
N PHE A 134 6.20 -10.99 16.87
CA PHE A 134 6.58 -11.81 18.00
C PHE A 134 7.41 -11.04 19.06
N PHE A 135 8.41 -10.25 18.62
CA PHE A 135 9.23 -9.46 19.56
C PHE A 135 8.46 -8.32 20.21
N GLY A 136 7.47 -7.73 19.54
CA GLY A 136 6.57 -6.79 20.18
C GLY A 136 5.62 -7.46 21.18
N ALA A 137 5.01 -8.57 20.78
CA ALA A 137 4.19 -9.40 21.65
C ALA A 137 4.97 -9.89 22.89
N LEU A 138 6.29 -10.06 22.77
CA LEU A 138 7.17 -10.44 23.89
C LEU A 138 7.20 -9.36 24.99
N ALA A 139 7.25 -8.07 24.62
CA ALA A 139 7.15 -6.98 25.59
C ALA A 139 5.76 -6.93 26.24
N VAL A 140 4.69 -7.04 25.45
CA VAL A 140 3.30 -7.06 25.93
C VAL A 140 3.04 -8.25 26.87
N ALA A 141 3.70 -9.39 26.62
CA ALA A 141 3.60 -10.60 27.47
C ALA A 141 4.58 -10.61 28.65
N GLY A 142 5.15 -9.45 29.04
CA GLY A 142 6.09 -9.35 30.17
C GLY A 142 7.37 -10.18 29.96
N PHE A 143 7.85 -10.28 28.73
CA PHE A 143 9.02 -11.04 28.30
C PHE A 143 8.90 -12.57 28.48
N ASN A 144 7.68 -13.11 28.50
CA ASN A 144 7.44 -14.55 28.49
C ASN A 144 7.31 -15.04 27.03
N PRO A 145 8.29 -15.85 26.51
CA PRO A 145 8.27 -16.23 25.07
C PRO A 145 7.11 -17.13 24.70
N LEU A 146 6.67 -18.00 25.60
CA LEU A 146 5.56 -18.90 25.34
C LEU A 146 4.22 -18.14 25.32
N ALA A 147 4.01 -17.22 26.25
CA ALA A 147 2.85 -16.33 26.23
C ALA A 147 2.88 -15.43 24.98
N ALA A 148 4.04 -14.88 24.63
CA ALA A 148 4.21 -14.05 23.45
C ALA A 148 3.77 -14.77 22.15
N LEU A 149 4.14 -16.05 22.01
CA LEU A 149 3.77 -16.83 20.83
C LEU A 149 2.24 -16.95 20.65
N TRP A 150 1.51 -17.14 21.75
CA TRP A 150 0.04 -17.18 21.69
C TRP A 150 -0.55 -15.79 21.46
N ARG A 151 0.04 -14.74 22.07
CA ARG A 151 -0.38 -13.35 21.88
C ARG A 151 -0.25 -12.86 20.43
N VAL A 152 0.69 -13.39 19.66
CA VAL A 152 0.74 -13.11 18.21
C VAL A 152 -0.60 -13.43 17.56
N ALA A 153 -1.20 -14.57 17.87
CA ALA A 153 -2.45 -14.98 17.27
C ALA A 153 -3.66 -14.26 17.91
N ASP A 154 -3.82 -14.36 19.23
CA ASP A 154 -5.05 -13.94 19.92
C ASP A 154 -5.17 -12.45 20.15
N ALA A 155 -4.04 -11.74 20.36
CA ALA A 155 -4.04 -10.31 20.64
C ALA A 155 -3.76 -9.42 19.41
N PHE A 156 -3.15 -9.96 18.35
CA PHE A 156 -2.77 -9.16 17.20
C PHE A 156 -3.37 -9.64 15.87
N VAL A 157 -3.20 -10.91 15.49
CA VAL A 157 -3.68 -11.40 14.18
C VAL A 157 -5.19 -11.51 14.12
N VAL A 158 -5.83 -12.09 15.14
CA VAL A 158 -7.29 -12.26 15.17
C VAL A 158 -8.01 -10.90 15.25
N PRO A 159 -7.64 -9.96 16.13
CA PRO A 159 -8.25 -8.62 16.13
C PRO A 159 -8.06 -7.87 14.81
N ALA A 160 -6.87 -7.95 14.19
CA ALA A 160 -6.63 -7.35 12.89
C ALA A 160 -7.57 -7.89 11.79
N LEU A 161 -7.90 -9.19 11.82
CA LEU A 161 -8.88 -9.79 10.90
C LEU A 161 -10.34 -9.55 11.32
N ALA A 162 -10.61 -9.23 12.58
CA ALA A 162 -11.97 -9.00 13.06
C ALA A 162 -12.47 -7.57 12.77
N ASP A 163 -11.58 -6.69 12.37
CA ASP A 163 -11.94 -5.32 11.94
C ASP A 163 -12.78 -5.36 10.66
N VAL A 164 -13.89 -4.64 10.64
CA VAL A 164 -14.87 -4.65 9.53
C VAL A 164 -14.25 -4.07 8.25
N ASP A 165 -13.47 -3.00 8.36
CA ASP A 165 -12.86 -2.34 7.21
C ASP A 165 -11.77 -3.23 6.61
N HIS A 166 -10.97 -3.90 7.46
CA HIS A 166 -9.99 -4.89 7.01
C HIS A 166 -10.64 -6.07 6.28
N VAL A 167 -11.74 -6.63 6.82
CA VAL A 167 -12.50 -7.68 6.15
C VAL A 167 -13.03 -7.21 4.79
N GLN A 168 -13.55 -5.98 4.70
CA GLN A 168 -14.05 -5.44 3.42
C GLN A 168 -12.93 -5.33 2.39
N ILE A 169 -11.71 -4.97 2.79
CA ILE A 169 -10.54 -4.92 1.89
C ILE A 169 -10.14 -6.31 1.43
N VAL A 170 -10.10 -7.29 2.33
CA VAL A 170 -9.82 -8.69 1.95
C VAL A 170 -10.86 -9.18 0.92
N VAL A 171 -12.15 -8.95 1.17
CA VAL A 171 -13.23 -9.34 0.25
C VAL A 171 -13.10 -8.62 -1.09
N PHE A 172 -12.88 -7.30 -1.08
CA PHE A 172 -12.65 -6.51 -2.30
C PHE A 172 -11.49 -7.06 -3.12
N SER A 173 -10.33 -7.26 -2.50
CA SER A 173 -9.11 -7.69 -3.19
C SER A 173 -9.27 -9.09 -3.79
N LEU A 174 -9.88 -10.02 -3.07
CA LEU A 174 -10.17 -11.37 -3.57
C LEU A 174 -11.16 -11.33 -4.75
N LEU A 175 -12.24 -10.55 -4.66
CA LEU A 175 -13.20 -10.39 -5.74
C LEU A 175 -12.55 -9.77 -6.98
N LEU A 176 -11.77 -8.71 -6.80
CA LEU A 176 -11.09 -8.05 -7.92
C LEU A 176 -10.06 -8.99 -8.58
N GLY A 177 -9.25 -9.71 -7.81
CA GLY A 177 -8.35 -10.73 -8.33
C GLY A 177 -9.11 -11.83 -9.09
N GLY A 178 -10.25 -12.28 -8.57
CA GLY A 178 -11.13 -13.21 -9.26
C GLY A 178 -11.68 -12.66 -10.59
N MET A 179 -12.08 -11.39 -10.64
CA MET A 179 -12.48 -10.72 -11.88
C MET A 179 -11.33 -10.73 -12.91
N VAL A 180 -10.11 -10.41 -12.47
CA VAL A 180 -8.92 -10.43 -13.34
C VAL A 180 -8.68 -11.82 -13.92
N GLY A 181 -8.79 -12.89 -13.11
CA GLY A 181 -8.70 -14.27 -13.58
C GLY A 181 -9.75 -14.62 -14.65
N LEU A 182 -11.01 -14.20 -14.46
CA LEU A 182 -12.08 -14.35 -15.44
C LEU A 182 -11.79 -13.64 -16.76
N VAL A 183 -11.36 -12.37 -16.66
CA VAL A 183 -11.07 -11.51 -17.81
C VAL A 183 -9.85 -12.02 -18.59
N ALA A 184 -8.87 -12.57 -17.91
CA ALA A 184 -7.73 -13.23 -18.54
C ALA A 184 -8.19 -14.50 -19.28
N ARG A 185 -8.93 -15.40 -18.61
CA ARG A 185 -9.35 -16.70 -19.14
C ARG A 185 -10.31 -16.58 -20.32
N ASN A 186 -11.20 -15.56 -20.34
CA ASN A 186 -12.13 -15.33 -21.45
C ASN A 186 -11.50 -14.60 -22.66
N GLY A 187 -10.20 -14.27 -22.61
CA GLY A 187 -9.47 -13.61 -23.68
C GLY A 187 -9.65 -12.09 -23.74
N GLY A 188 -10.32 -11.48 -22.75
CA GLY A 188 -10.57 -10.04 -22.72
C GLY A 188 -9.29 -9.21 -22.58
N SER A 189 -8.40 -9.58 -21.66
CA SER A 189 -7.10 -8.92 -21.48
C SER A 189 -6.23 -9.02 -22.73
N MET A 190 -6.17 -10.21 -23.35
CA MET A 190 -5.48 -10.42 -24.62
C MET A 190 -6.07 -9.56 -25.74
N GLY A 191 -7.40 -9.35 -25.71
CA GLY A 191 -8.09 -8.48 -26.66
C GLY A 191 -7.66 -7.02 -26.58
N ILE A 192 -7.39 -6.48 -25.38
CA ILE A 192 -6.85 -5.14 -25.19
C ILE A 192 -5.48 -5.02 -25.88
N VAL A 193 -4.58 -5.98 -25.61
CA VAL A 193 -3.23 -5.97 -26.17
C VAL A 193 -3.26 -6.12 -27.69
N GLN A 194 -4.10 -7.01 -28.22
CA GLN A 194 -4.25 -7.19 -29.66
C GLN A 194 -4.85 -5.96 -30.36
N ALA A 195 -5.69 -5.17 -29.70
CA ALA A 195 -6.20 -3.93 -30.26
C ALA A 195 -5.08 -2.89 -30.51
N ALA A 196 -3.98 -2.93 -29.75
CA ALA A 196 -2.81 -2.07 -29.99
C ALA A 196 -1.88 -2.61 -31.10
N SER A 197 -1.92 -3.90 -31.40
CA SER A 197 -1.02 -4.59 -32.34
C SER A 197 -1.02 -4.03 -33.79
N PRO A 198 -2.15 -3.65 -34.42
CA PRO A 198 -2.18 -3.12 -35.79
C PRO A 198 -1.39 -1.82 -35.97
N PHE A 199 -1.17 -1.06 -34.89
CA PHE A 199 -0.39 0.18 -34.93
C PHE A 199 1.12 -0.08 -34.98
N ALA A 200 1.59 -1.30 -34.68
CA ALA A 200 3.00 -1.68 -34.59
C ALA A 200 3.59 -2.02 -35.98
N SER A 201 3.77 -1.03 -36.85
CA SER A 201 4.29 -1.24 -38.22
C SER A 201 5.80 -0.90 -38.37
N THR A 202 6.40 -0.18 -37.44
CA THR A 202 7.83 0.17 -37.37
C THR A 202 8.35 -0.03 -35.95
N ALA A 203 9.68 -0.11 -35.75
CA ALA A 203 10.28 -0.26 -34.42
C ALA A 203 9.78 0.81 -33.43
N ARG A 204 9.72 2.08 -33.86
CA ARG A 204 9.15 3.18 -33.05
C ARG A 204 7.68 2.91 -32.69
N ARG A 205 6.85 2.57 -33.67
CA ARG A 205 5.43 2.29 -33.43
C ARG A 205 5.24 1.02 -32.59
N GLY A 206 6.12 0.03 -32.73
CA GLY A 206 6.11 -1.17 -31.91
C GLY A 206 6.37 -0.86 -30.44
N ARG A 207 7.38 -0.03 -30.14
CA ARG A 207 7.66 0.44 -28.77
C ARG A 207 6.50 1.24 -28.17
N ILE A 208 5.91 2.16 -28.96
CA ILE A 208 4.72 2.94 -28.53
C ILE A 208 3.51 2.01 -28.30
N ALA A 209 3.27 1.06 -29.21
CA ALA A 209 2.17 0.11 -29.06
C ALA A 209 2.33 -0.78 -27.82
N THR A 210 3.56 -1.19 -27.51
CA THR A 210 3.86 -1.93 -26.27
C THR A 210 3.53 -1.10 -25.03
N TRP A 211 4.00 0.16 -24.99
CA TRP A 211 3.71 1.07 -23.88
C TRP A 211 2.20 1.33 -23.73
N LEU A 212 1.48 1.58 -24.85
CA LEU A 212 0.02 1.78 -24.83
C LEU A 212 -0.73 0.51 -24.40
N ALA A 213 -0.27 -0.66 -24.83
CA ALA A 213 -0.86 -1.94 -24.42
C ALA A 213 -0.69 -2.15 -22.90
N GLY A 214 0.49 -1.83 -22.35
CA GLY A 214 0.71 -1.83 -20.92
C GLY A 214 -0.21 -0.86 -20.19
N MET A 215 -0.35 0.38 -20.68
CA MET A 215 -1.30 1.34 -20.13
C MET A 215 -2.75 0.86 -20.18
N GLY A 216 -3.10 0.00 -21.12
CA GLY A 216 -4.44 -0.58 -21.25
C GLY A 216 -4.75 -1.70 -20.25
N VAL A 217 -3.73 -2.40 -19.76
CA VAL A 217 -3.86 -3.49 -18.77
C VAL A 217 -3.47 -2.98 -17.38
N PHE A 218 -4.06 -1.88 -16.94
CA PHE A 218 -3.68 -1.14 -15.73
C PHE A 218 -4.18 -1.77 -14.42
N PHE A 219 -5.11 -2.67 -14.47
CA PHE A 219 -5.86 -3.16 -13.32
C PHE A 219 -5.10 -4.19 -12.48
N ASP A 220 -4.03 -4.80 -13.03
CA ASP A 220 -3.20 -5.79 -12.34
C ASP A 220 -1.81 -5.86 -12.98
N ASP A 221 -0.76 -5.83 -12.18
CA ASP A 221 0.63 -5.80 -12.63
C ASP A 221 1.12 -7.13 -13.18
N TYR A 222 0.72 -8.27 -12.58
CA TYR A 222 1.07 -9.60 -13.09
C TYR A 222 0.40 -9.88 -14.44
N ALA A 223 -0.90 -9.55 -14.54
CA ALA A 223 -1.62 -9.67 -15.81
C ALA A 223 -1.00 -8.77 -16.88
N ASN A 224 -0.64 -7.52 -16.54
CA ASN A 224 0.06 -6.62 -17.43
C ASN A 224 1.34 -7.26 -17.96
N THR A 225 2.21 -7.68 -17.06
CA THR A 225 3.53 -8.24 -17.37
C THR A 225 3.44 -9.43 -18.31
N LEU A 226 2.63 -10.42 -17.97
CA LEU A 226 2.54 -11.67 -18.74
C LEU A 226 1.85 -11.46 -20.09
N LEU A 227 0.74 -10.74 -20.12
CA LEU A 227 -0.04 -10.57 -21.35
C LEU A 227 0.66 -9.66 -22.34
N VAL A 228 1.16 -8.51 -21.89
CA VAL A 228 1.83 -7.55 -22.77
C VAL A 228 3.16 -8.13 -23.25
N GLY A 229 3.97 -8.69 -22.35
CA GLY A 229 5.26 -9.29 -22.70
C GLY A 229 5.11 -10.39 -23.75
N ASN A 230 4.31 -11.41 -23.49
CA ASN A 230 4.13 -12.55 -24.37
C ASN A 230 3.51 -12.16 -25.74
N THR A 231 2.52 -11.24 -25.75
CA THR A 231 1.85 -10.85 -26.99
C THR A 231 2.69 -9.90 -27.84
N MET A 232 3.39 -8.96 -27.22
CA MET A 232 4.20 -7.99 -27.97
C MET A 232 5.55 -8.55 -28.41
N ARG A 233 6.06 -9.61 -27.75
CA ARG A 233 7.34 -10.24 -28.09
C ARG A 233 7.49 -10.63 -29.57
N PRO A 234 6.58 -11.40 -30.19
CA PRO A 234 6.74 -11.76 -31.61
C PRO A 234 6.65 -10.53 -32.54
N ILE A 235 5.96 -9.48 -32.13
CA ILE A 235 5.83 -8.23 -32.89
C ILE A 235 7.13 -7.43 -32.81
N THR A 236 7.65 -7.22 -31.59
CA THR A 236 8.89 -6.49 -31.33
C THR A 236 10.11 -7.22 -31.90
N ASP A 237 10.12 -8.56 -31.87
CA ASP A 237 11.17 -9.39 -32.49
C ASP A 237 11.22 -9.14 -34.01
N ARG A 238 10.07 -9.15 -34.69
CA ARG A 238 9.97 -8.87 -36.13
C ARG A 238 10.42 -7.46 -36.47
N LEU A 239 10.19 -6.48 -35.57
CA LEU A 239 10.53 -5.07 -35.73
C LEU A 239 11.96 -4.76 -35.26
N LYS A 240 12.74 -5.77 -34.88
CA LYS A 240 14.11 -5.66 -34.40
C LYS A 240 14.27 -4.72 -33.17
N VAL A 241 13.30 -4.73 -32.27
CA VAL A 241 13.41 -4.11 -30.94
C VAL A 241 14.06 -5.12 -30.01
N SER A 242 15.01 -4.69 -29.18
CA SER A 242 15.70 -5.61 -28.27
C SER A 242 14.73 -6.16 -27.20
N ARG A 243 14.99 -7.37 -26.73
CA ARG A 243 14.17 -7.97 -25.68
C ARG A 243 14.35 -7.28 -24.35
N GLU A 244 15.50 -6.69 -24.11
CA GLU A 244 15.75 -5.82 -22.95
C GLU A 244 14.85 -4.59 -22.97
N LYS A 245 14.62 -3.99 -24.16
CA LYS A 245 13.71 -2.85 -24.30
C LYS A 245 12.26 -3.24 -24.11
N LEU A 246 11.86 -4.39 -24.65
CA LEU A 246 10.52 -4.95 -24.41
C LEU A 246 10.30 -5.17 -22.92
N ALA A 247 11.23 -5.84 -22.23
CA ALA A 247 11.13 -6.11 -20.80
C ALA A 247 11.02 -4.82 -19.97
N TYR A 248 11.83 -3.80 -20.29
CA TYR A 248 11.75 -2.49 -19.65
C TYR A 248 10.40 -1.80 -19.83
N LEU A 249 9.82 -1.82 -21.05
CA LEU A 249 8.51 -1.20 -21.31
C LEU A 249 7.39 -1.91 -20.56
N VAL A 250 7.44 -3.24 -20.50
CA VAL A 250 6.49 -4.08 -19.79
C VAL A 250 6.57 -3.83 -18.29
N ASP A 251 7.75 -3.90 -17.70
CA ASP A 251 7.99 -3.71 -16.28
C ASP A 251 7.60 -2.30 -15.82
N SER A 252 8.00 -1.27 -16.59
CA SER A 252 7.65 0.12 -16.29
C SER A 252 6.14 0.44 -16.38
N THR A 253 5.33 -0.39 -17.05
CA THR A 253 3.88 -0.22 -17.13
C THR A 253 3.12 -1.20 -16.22
N ALA A 254 3.79 -2.03 -15.46
CA ALA A 254 3.20 -2.97 -14.51
C ALA A 254 2.98 -2.31 -13.13
N ALA A 255 3.85 -2.56 -12.15
CA ALA A 255 3.74 -2.02 -10.80
C ALA A 255 3.62 -0.49 -10.74
N PRO A 256 4.41 0.32 -11.51
CA PRO A 256 4.26 1.78 -11.48
C PRO A 256 2.87 2.27 -11.87
N LEU A 257 2.19 1.58 -12.79
CA LEU A 257 0.84 1.95 -13.20
C LEU A 257 -0.22 1.46 -12.21
N ALA A 258 -0.13 0.20 -11.77
CA ALA A 258 -1.08 -0.41 -10.84
C ALA A 258 -1.21 0.39 -9.54
N ALA A 259 -0.11 0.95 -9.05
CA ALA A 259 -0.08 1.78 -7.85
C ALA A 259 -0.65 3.20 -8.04
N LEU A 260 -0.84 3.68 -9.25
CA LEU A 260 -1.38 5.02 -9.52
C LEU A 260 -2.88 5.02 -9.80
N VAL A 261 -3.40 3.90 -10.31
CA VAL A 261 -4.79 3.83 -10.76
C VAL A 261 -5.70 3.48 -9.60
N PRO A 262 -6.73 4.31 -9.31
CA PRO A 262 -7.62 4.10 -8.16
C PRO A 262 -8.59 2.91 -8.32
N ILE A 263 -8.37 2.05 -9.30
CA ILE A 263 -9.12 0.82 -9.57
C ILE A 263 -8.14 -0.24 -10.06
N SER A 264 -7.33 -0.73 -9.15
CA SER A 264 -6.37 -1.80 -9.39
C SER A 264 -6.41 -2.80 -8.23
N THR A 265 -5.72 -3.93 -8.38
CA THR A 265 -5.52 -4.90 -7.29
C THR A 265 -4.74 -4.30 -6.11
N TRP A 266 -4.06 -3.16 -6.29
CA TRP A 266 -3.25 -2.50 -5.28
C TRP A 266 -4.00 -1.50 -4.40
N VAL A 267 -5.07 -0.88 -4.93
CA VAL A 267 -5.73 0.26 -4.28
C VAL A 267 -6.27 -0.07 -2.89
N GLY A 268 -6.88 -1.24 -2.72
CA GLY A 268 -7.41 -1.67 -1.42
C GLY A 268 -6.31 -1.83 -0.38
N TYR A 269 -5.19 -2.40 -0.78
CA TYR A 269 -4.01 -2.56 0.05
C TYR A 269 -3.43 -1.20 0.51
N GLU A 270 -3.21 -0.28 -0.42
CA GLU A 270 -2.64 1.03 -0.12
C GLU A 270 -3.57 1.86 0.77
N ILE A 271 -4.88 1.89 0.47
CA ILE A 271 -5.88 2.63 1.28
C ILE A 271 -5.95 2.07 2.70
N SER A 272 -5.88 0.74 2.87
CA SER A 272 -5.91 0.12 4.18
C SER A 272 -4.72 0.52 5.04
N LEU A 273 -3.51 0.46 4.47
CA LEU A 273 -2.31 0.86 5.21
C LEU A 273 -2.29 2.36 5.54
N ILE A 274 -2.86 3.21 4.67
CA ILE A 274 -3.03 4.64 4.95
C ILE A 274 -4.04 4.83 6.08
N ALA A 275 -5.17 4.13 6.04
CA ALA A 275 -6.21 4.22 7.08
C ALA A 275 -5.67 3.81 8.45
N ASP A 276 -4.98 2.68 8.51
CA ASP A 276 -4.39 2.17 9.75
C ASP A 276 -3.33 3.14 10.29
N GLY A 277 -2.45 3.66 9.42
CA GLY A 277 -1.47 4.66 9.81
C GLY A 277 -2.10 5.96 10.34
N LEU A 278 -3.20 6.44 9.74
CA LEU A 278 -3.94 7.63 10.20
C LEU A 278 -4.63 7.35 11.54
N ARG A 279 -5.22 6.16 11.75
CA ARG A 279 -5.82 5.74 13.01
C ARG A 279 -4.76 5.71 14.13
N ILE A 280 -3.64 5.04 13.91
CA ILE A 280 -2.53 4.99 14.87
C ILE A 280 -2.03 6.40 15.20
N ALA A 281 -1.90 7.26 14.18
CA ALA A 281 -1.48 8.66 14.39
C ALA A 281 -2.48 9.44 15.24
N ALA A 282 -3.79 9.25 15.04
CA ALA A 282 -4.84 9.90 15.81
C ALA A 282 -4.82 9.46 17.28
N GLU A 283 -4.64 8.16 17.54
CA GLU A 283 -4.57 7.60 18.89
C GLU A 283 -3.34 8.08 19.66
N GLN A 284 -2.22 8.26 18.97
CA GLN A 284 -0.96 8.72 19.58
C GLN A 284 -0.83 10.25 19.72
N ASN A 285 -1.70 11.02 19.04
CA ASN A 285 -1.66 12.48 19.04
C ASN A 285 -3.05 13.08 19.34
N PRO A 286 -3.44 13.15 20.63
CA PRO A 286 -4.78 13.63 21.01
C PRO A 286 -5.12 15.02 20.47
N GLY A 287 -4.13 15.91 20.34
CA GLY A 287 -4.30 17.26 19.78
C GLY A 287 -4.63 17.29 18.29
N ALA A 288 -4.35 16.22 17.56
CA ALA A 288 -4.64 16.07 16.14
C ALA A 288 -5.74 15.04 15.85
N ALA A 289 -6.21 14.32 16.87
CA ALA A 289 -7.09 13.16 16.73
C ALA A 289 -8.37 13.48 15.96
N ALA A 290 -9.06 14.58 16.26
CA ALA A 290 -10.30 14.97 15.57
C ALA A 290 -10.05 15.27 14.08
N GLY A 291 -8.96 15.97 13.74
CA GLY A 291 -8.59 16.28 12.37
C GLY A 291 -8.24 15.01 11.58
N LEU A 292 -7.40 14.14 12.16
CA LEU A 292 -6.97 12.89 11.52
C LEU A 292 -8.12 11.90 11.33
N ALA A 293 -9.01 11.76 12.32
CA ALA A 293 -10.20 10.92 12.25
C ALA A 293 -11.21 11.38 11.19
N SER A 294 -11.20 12.68 10.84
CA SER A 294 -12.03 13.22 9.77
C SER A 294 -11.48 12.99 8.36
N MET A 295 -10.20 12.58 8.23
CA MET A 295 -9.58 12.32 6.93
C MET A 295 -10.10 11.03 6.33
N ASN A 296 -10.67 11.12 5.13
CA ASN A 296 -11.06 9.91 4.38
C ASN A 296 -9.82 9.28 3.71
N PRO A 297 -9.48 8.01 4.03
CA PRO A 297 -8.26 7.36 3.51
C PRO A 297 -8.21 7.26 1.98
N PHE A 298 -9.37 7.09 1.32
CA PHE A 298 -9.45 7.10 -0.15
C PHE A 298 -9.13 8.49 -0.71
N THR A 299 -9.60 9.56 -0.07
CA THR A 299 -9.27 10.93 -0.47
C THR A 299 -7.77 11.19 -0.32
N VAL A 300 -7.18 10.79 0.82
CA VAL A 300 -5.73 10.89 1.04
C VAL A 300 -4.97 10.11 -0.04
N PHE A 301 -5.39 8.89 -0.35
CA PHE A 301 -4.82 8.09 -1.44
C PHE A 301 -4.82 8.84 -2.77
N ILE A 302 -5.96 9.43 -3.17
CA ILE A 302 -6.08 10.21 -4.41
C ILE A 302 -5.17 11.44 -4.39
N GLU A 303 -5.11 12.16 -3.27
CA GLU A 303 -4.29 13.36 -3.11
C GLU A 303 -2.79 13.05 -3.06
N THR A 304 -2.39 11.82 -2.72
CA THR A 304 -0.99 11.38 -2.83
C THR A 304 -0.54 11.15 -4.27
N ILE A 305 -1.43 10.87 -5.24
CA ILE A 305 -1.05 10.50 -6.61
C ILE A 305 -0.11 11.52 -7.27
N PRO A 306 -0.36 12.85 -7.21
CA PRO A 306 0.55 13.84 -7.79
C PRO A 306 1.93 13.89 -7.10
N TYR A 307 2.03 13.44 -5.85
CA TYR A 307 3.28 13.38 -5.07
C TYR A 307 4.05 12.07 -5.27
N ARG A 308 3.48 11.07 -5.94
CA ARG A 308 4.16 9.80 -6.28
C ARG A 308 5.07 10.00 -7.49
N PHE A 309 6.13 10.79 -7.30
CA PHE A 309 6.99 11.24 -8.40
C PHE A 309 7.59 10.08 -9.18
N TYR A 310 8.12 9.05 -8.51
CA TYR A 310 8.79 7.95 -9.21
C TYR A 310 7.86 7.21 -10.19
N PRO A 311 6.72 6.63 -9.80
CA PRO A 311 5.88 5.89 -10.74
C PRO A 311 5.32 6.78 -11.87
N VAL A 312 4.94 8.04 -11.60
CA VAL A 312 4.48 8.97 -12.63
C VAL A 312 5.59 9.26 -13.65
N LEU A 313 6.80 9.56 -13.16
CA LEU A 313 7.94 9.88 -14.01
C LEU A 313 8.51 8.65 -14.73
N ALA A 314 8.42 7.44 -14.14
CA ALA A 314 8.82 6.19 -14.77
C ALA A 314 7.93 5.86 -15.98
N LEU A 315 6.61 5.96 -15.83
CA LEU A 315 5.66 5.83 -16.93
C LEU A 315 5.90 6.86 -18.04
N TYR A 316 6.09 8.12 -17.67
CA TYR A 316 6.43 9.19 -18.61
C TYR A 316 7.73 8.89 -19.36
N PHE A 317 8.80 8.51 -18.64
CA PHE A 317 10.11 8.27 -19.20
C PHE A 317 10.16 7.06 -20.13
N ALA A 318 9.47 5.97 -19.76
CA ALA A 318 9.29 4.80 -20.62
C ALA A 318 8.60 5.19 -21.94
N GLY A 319 7.49 5.94 -21.87
CA GLY A 319 6.85 6.50 -23.05
C GLY A 319 7.77 7.43 -23.85
N LEU A 320 8.47 8.34 -23.18
CA LEU A 320 9.37 9.29 -23.81
C LEU A 320 10.47 8.59 -24.63
N THR A 321 11.09 7.53 -24.10
CA THR A 321 12.11 6.75 -24.83
C THR A 321 11.53 6.07 -26.08
N ALA A 322 10.27 5.56 -25.98
CA ALA A 322 9.57 4.98 -27.11
C ALA A 322 9.25 6.03 -28.21
N PHE A 323 8.81 7.24 -27.82
CA PHE A 323 8.47 8.31 -28.74
C PHE A 323 9.68 8.96 -29.40
N MET A 324 10.76 9.22 -28.63
CA MET A 324 11.94 9.92 -29.11
C MET A 324 12.92 9.03 -29.88
N ARG A 325 12.79 7.71 -29.83
CA ARG A 325 13.73 6.72 -30.38
C ARG A 325 15.16 6.89 -29.82
N ARG A 326 15.26 7.39 -28.60
CA ARG A 326 16.53 7.66 -27.94
C ARG A 326 16.67 6.80 -26.71
N ASP A 327 17.81 6.21 -26.59
CA ASP A 327 18.21 5.42 -25.43
C ASP A 327 19.63 5.81 -25.00
N PHE A 328 20.03 5.44 -23.78
CA PHE A 328 21.36 5.72 -23.27
C PHE A 328 21.90 4.51 -22.47
N GLY A 329 23.20 4.55 -22.19
CA GLY A 329 23.84 3.50 -21.40
C GLY A 329 23.70 2.10 -22.02
N PRO A 330 23.56 1.05 -21.19
CA PRO A 330 23.46 -0.34 -21.65
C PRO A 330 22.26 -0.60 -22.58
N MET A 331 21.13 0.09 -22.38
CA MET A 331 19.96 -0.07 -23.24
C MET A 331 20.22 0.42 -24.66
N ALA A 332 20.92 1.54 -24.84
CA ALA A 332 21.31 2.01 -26.18
C ALA A 332 22.18 1.01 -26.92
N VAL A 333 23.05 0.29 -26.21
CA VAL A 333 23.86 -0.80 -26.78
C VAL A 333 22.97 -1.96 -27.20
N ALA A 334 21.99 -2.35 -26.37
CA ALA A 334 21.05 -3.42 -26.68
C ALA A 334 20.16 -3.09 -27.90
N GLU A 335 19.61 -1.87 -27.97
CA GLU A 335 18.77 -1.43 -29.09
C GLU A 335 19.57 -1.32 -30.40
N ARG A 336 20.78 -0.76 -30.38
CA ARG A 336 21.65 -0.74 -31.57
C ARG A 336 22.02 -2.13 -32.05
N ARG A 337 22.35 -3.04 -31.13
CA ARG A 337 22.59 -4.45 -31.49
C ARG A 337 21.40 -5.04 -32.23
N ALA A 338 20.18 -4.85 -31.74
CA ALA A 338 18.97 -5.39 -32.35
C ALA A 338 18.66 -4.74 -33.71
N SER A 339 18.76 -3.40 -33.83
CA SER A 339 18.47 -2.64 -35.05
C SER A 339 19.44 -2.94 -36.20
N THR A 340 20.73 -3.15 -35.90
CA THR A 340 21.77 -3.47 -36.89
C THR A 340 21.87 -4.96 -37.25
N GLY A 341 20.96 -5.81 -36.71
CA GLY A 341 20.95 -7.25 -36.99
C GLY A 341 21.93 -8.09 -36.17
N GLY A 342 22.55 -7.55 -35.12
CA GLY A 342 23.43 -8.25 -34.19
C GLY A 342 22.71 -9.15 -33.17
N GLY A 343 21.40 -9.35 -33.34
CA GLY A 343 20.57 -10.20 -32.49
C GLY A 343 19.71 -9.46 -31.47
N LEU A 344 18.56 -10.03 -31.14
CA LEU A 344 17.56 -9.44 -30.24
C LEU A 344 17.97 -9.47 -28.78
N TYR A 345 18.93 -10.29 -28.43
CA TYR A 345 19.53 -10.46 -27.09
C TYR A 345 21.04 -10.63 -27.21
N ARG A 346 21.75 -10.49 -26.11
CA ARG A 346 23.22 -10.59 -26.07
C ARG A 346 23.69 -12.03 -26.39
N PRO A 347 24.79 -12.22 -27.16
CA PRO A 347 25.39 -13.54 -27.34
C PRO A 347 25.73 -14.18 -25.99
N GLY A 348 25.32 -15.43 -25.79
CA GLY A 348 25.49 -16.16 -24.53
C GLY A 348 24.49 -15.80 -23.43
N ALA A 349 23.46 -15.00 -23.72
CA ALA A 349 22.36 -14.71 -22.79
C ALA A 349 21.61 -16.00 -22.39
N ARG A 350 21.23 -16.08 -21.12
CA ARG A 350 20.38 -17.15 -20.59
C ARG A 350 18.94 -16.69 -20.62
N LEU A 351 18.25 -17.00 -21.71
CA LEU A 351 16.85 -16.58 -21.87
C LEU A 351 15.97 -17.31 -20.87
N MET A 352 15.13 -16.55 -20.18
CA MET A 352 14.06 -17.11 -19.38
C MET A 352 12.92 -17.53 -20.31
N THR A 353 12.59 -18.83 -20.31
CA THR A 353 11.46 -19.37 -21.07
C THR A 353 10.34 -19.67 -20.10
N ASP A 354 9.13 -19.20 -20.42
CA ASP A 354 7.94 -19.56 -19.68
C ASP A 354 7.64 -21.05 -19.87
N THR A 355 7.78 -21.84 -18.81
CA THR A 355 7.45 -23.27 -18.77
C THR A 355 6.15 -23.55 -18.02
N THR A 356 5.52 -22.52 -17.47
CA THR A 356 4.27 -22.63 -16.72
C THR A 356 3.09 -22.18 -17.58
N SER A 357 2.20 -23.12 -17.90
CA SER A 357 0.84 -22.78 -18.36
C SER A 357 0.14 -22.07 -17.18
N ASN A 358 -0.02 -20.76 -17.30
CA ASN A 358 -0.53 -19.96 -16.21
C ASN A 358 -2.06 -20.00 -16.17
N ALA A 359 -2.62 -19.94 -14.95
CA ALA A 359 -4.06 -19.75 -14.72
C ALA A 359 -4.62 -18.47 -15.39
N MET A 360 -3.73 -17.58 -15.85
CA MET A 360 -4.05 -16.34 -16.57
C MET A 360 -4.01 -16.47 -18.11
N ASP A 361 -3.69 -17.64 -18.66
CA ASP A 361 -3.76 -17.82 -20.11
C ASP A 361 -5.22 -17.90 -20.59
N PRO A 362 -5.56 -17.29 -21.74
CA PRO A 362 -6.87 -17.44 -22.33
C PRO A 362 -7.19 -18.92 -22.60
N LYS A 363 -8.46 -19.30 -22.48
CA LYS A 363 -8.91 -20.62 -22.91
C LYS A 363 -8.57 -20.82 -24.40
N GLU A 364 -8.08 -22.00 -24.76
CA GLU A 364 -7.77 -22.34 -26.15
C GLU A 364 -8.99 -22.10 -27.04
N GLY A 365 -8.79 -21.30 -28.11
CA GLY A 365 -9.87 -20.90 -29.01
C GLY A 365 -10.77 -19.76 -28.50
N ALA A 366 -10.49 -19.16 -27.34
CA ALA A 366 -11.25 -18.00 -26.85
C ALA A 366 -11.09 -16.80 -27.79
N PRO A 367 -12.19 -16.05 -28.08
CA PRO A 367 -12.10 -14.85 -28.91
C PRO A 367 -11.44 -13.71 -28.12
N HIS A 368 -10.43 -13.08 -28.69
CA HIS A 368 -9.73 -11.96 -28.06
C HIS A 368 -10.50 -10.65 -28.28
N ARG A 369 -11.50 -10.41 -27.44
CA ARG A 369 -12.39 -9.24 -27.52
C ARG A 369 -12.09 -8.28 -26.37
N TRP A 370 -11.57 -7.08 -26.65
CA TRP A 370 -11.20 -6.09 -25.64
C TRP A 370 -12.36 -5.70 -24.69
N TRP A 371 -13.61 -5.73 -25.18
CA TRP A 371 -14.77 -5.41 -24.35
C TRP A 371 -15.07 -6.47 -23.27
N ASN A 372 -14.56 -7.70 -23.40
CA ASN A 372 -14.67 -8.72 -22.36
C ASN A 372 -13.84 -8.37 -21.12
N ALA A 373 -12.85 -7.47 -21.24
CA ALA A 373 -12.16 -6.84 -20.14
C ALA A 373 -12.70 -5.44 -19.84
N GLY A 374 -12.89 -4.63 -20.88
CA GLY A 374 -13.30 -3.23 -20.73
C GLY A 374 -14.66 -3.03 -20.06
N LEU A 375 -15.65 -3.88 -20.35
CA LEU A 375 -16.98 -3.75 -19.74
C LEU A 375 -16.99 -4.12 -18.25
N PRO A 376 -16.38 -5.24 -17.78
CA PRO A 376 -16.25 -5.51 -16.35
C PRO A 376 -15.52 -4.39 -15.60
N VAL A 377 -14.39 -3.90 -16.12
CA VAL A 377 -13.64 -2.79 -15.53
C VAL A 377 -14.48 -1.51 -15.48
N LEU A 378 -15.15 -1.15 -16.57
CA LEU A 378 -16.07 -0.01 -16.57
C LEU A 378 -17.22 -0.17 -15.56
N THR A 379 -17.72 -1.39 -15.37
CA THR A 379 -18.74 -1.70 -14.36
C THR A 379 -18.21 -1.42 -12.96
N VAL A 380 -16.98 -1.85 -12.65
CA VAL A 380 -16.34 -1.51 -11.36
C VAL A 380 -16.29 0.00 -11.17
N VAL A 381 -15.77 0.74 -12.17
CA VAL A 381 -15.65 2.21 -12.12
C VAL A 381 -16.99 2.87 -11.81
N VAL A 382 -18.01 2.51 -12.60
CA VAL A 382 -19.35 3.14 -12.47
C VAL A 382 -19.98 2.81 -11.13
N VAL A 383 -19.86 1.56 -10.66
CA VAL A 383 -20.45 1.14 -9.37
C VAL A 383 -19.71 1.77 -8.20
N VAL A 384 -18.38 1.85 -8.26
CA VAL A 384 -17.57 2.52 -7.21
C VAL A 384 -17.91 4.00 -7.14
N LEU A 385 -17.86 4.74 -8.26
CA LEU A 385 -18.18 6.17 -8.28
C LEU A 385 -19.63 6.44 -7.86
N GLY A 386 -20.58 5.63 -8.35
CA GLY A 386 -21.97 5.69 -7.94
C GLY A 386 -22.17 5.39 -6.45
N GLY A 387 -21.47 4.38 -5.94
CA GLY A 387 -21.48 3.99 -4.53
C GLY A 387 -20.90 5.08 -3.63
N LEU A 388 -19.75 5.67 -4.00
CA LEU A 388 -19.17 6.81 -3.25
C LEU A 388 -20.16 7.99 -3.19
N TRP A 389 -20.83 8.30 -4.30
CA TRP A 389 -21.85 9.33 -4.31
C TRP A 389 -23.07 8.99 -3.43
N VAL A 390 -23.55 7.74 -3.47
CA VAL A 390 -24.71 7.29 -2.66
C VAL A 390 -24.38 7.28 -1.17
N THR A 391 -23.29 6.65 -0.77
CA THR A 391 -22.87 6.55 0.64
C THR A 391 -22.48 7.91 1.20
N GLY A 392 -21.73 8.70 0.44
CA GLY A 392 -21.33 10.04 0.85
C GLY A 392 -22.50 11.01 0.99
N ARG A 393 -23.50 10.95 0.07
CA ARG A 393 -24.71 11.77 0.20
C ARG A 393 -25.56 11.38 1.40
N ALA A 394 -25.58 10.10 1.76
CA ALA A 394 -26.28 9.63 2.95
C ALA A 394 -25.62 10.16 4.23
N SER A 395 -24.30 10.28 4.26
CA SER A 395 -23.53 10.78 5.40
C SER A 395 -23.45 12.31 5.47
N ALA A 396 -23.18 12.98 4.34
CA ALA A 396 -23.02 14.44 4.29
C ALA A 396 -24.36 15.22 4.27
N GLY A 397 -25.49 14.55 3.98
CA GLY A 397 -26.81 15.16 3.91
C GLY A 397 -27.19 15.75 2.55
N ALA A 398 -28.48 16.10 2.42
CA ALA A 398 -29.05 16.67 1.20
C ALA A 398 -28.54 18.09 0.98
N GLY A 399 -27.89 18.37 -0.13
CA GLY A 399 -27.40 19.70 -0.52
C GLY A 399 -25.95 19.98 -0.21
N ALA A 400 -25.21 18.99 0.33
CA ALA A 400 -23.77 19.11 0.51
C ALA A 400 -23.04 19.26 -0.85
N PRO A 401 -21.95 20.03 -0.92
CA PRO A 401 -21.13 20.15 -2.12
C PRO A 401 -20.47 18.80 -2.47
N LEU A 402 -20.16 18.59 -3.73
CA LEU A 402 -19.60 17.32 -4.22
C LEU A 402 -18.34 16.90 -3.43
N ARG A 403 -17.48 17.85 -3.08
CA ARG A 403 -16.27 17.57 -2.29
C ARG A 403 -16.61 16.91 -0.95
N ASP A 404 -17.60 17.45 -0.24
CA ASP A 404 -18.01 16.96 1.08
C ASP A 404 -18.73 15.62 0.98
N ILE A 405 -19.51 15.41 -0.10
CA ILE A 405 -20.13 14.11 -0.40
C ILE A 405 -19.06 13.03 -0.57
N PHE A 406 -18.05 13.27 -1.42
CA PHE A 406 -16.99 12.29 -1.63
C PHE A 406 -16.09 12.12 -0.40
N GLY A 407 -15.87 13.21 0.37
CA GLY A 407 -15.12 13.15 1.64
C GLY A 407 -15.82 12.34 2.74
N ALA A 408 -17.16 12.33 2.78
CA ALA A 408 -17.95 11.57 3.75
C ALA A 408 -18.37 10.16 3.27
N ALA A 409 -17.91 9.73 2.08
CA ALA A 409 -18.26 8.43 1.51
C ALA A 409 -17.55 7.28 2.25
N ASN A 410 -18.19 6.09 2.26
CA ASN A 410 -17.54 4.87 2.71
C ASN A 410 -16.87 4.17 1.52
N PRO A 411 -15.54 4.25 1.36
CA PRO A 411 -14.83 3.69 0.22
C PRO A 411 -14.83 2.16 0.24
N TYR A 412 -14.74 1.54 1.41
CA TYR A 412 -14.57 0.09 1.54
C TYR A 412 -15.79 -0.67 1.02
N VAL A 413 -16.99 -0.28 1.47
CA VAL A 413 -18.26 -0.85 1.01
C VAL A 413 -18.42 -0.70 -0.50
N THR A 414 -18.07 0.48 -1.05
CA THR A 414 -18.23 0.77 -2.48
C THR A 414 -17.25 -0.03 -3.35
N LEU A 415 -16.03 -0.28 -2.86
CA LEU A 415 -15.06 -1.13 -3.52
C LEU A 415 -15.54 -2.59 -3.57
N VAL A 416 -16.15 -3.11 -2.49
CA VAL A 416 -16.77 -4.44 -2.47
C VAL A 416 -17.93 -4.52 -3.48
N TRP A 417 -18.81 -3.51 -3.52
CA TRP A 417 -19.91 -3.49 -4.51
C TRP A 417 -19.39 -3.47 -5.94
N GLY A 418 -18.39 -2.63 -6.22
CA GLY A 418 -17.79 -2.50 -7.55
C GLY A 418 -17.14 -3.80 -8.02
N SER A 419 -16.31 -4.42 -7.18
CA SER A 419 -15.62 -5.67 -7.52
C SER A 419 -16.61 -6.83 -7.74
N LEU A 420 -17.64 -6.94 -6.89
CA LEU A 420 -18.70 -7.93 -7.08
C LEU A 420 -19.45 -7.72 -8.42
N ALA A 421 -19.85 -6.48 -8.70
CA ALA A 421 -20.53 -6.14 -9.96
C ALA A 421 -19.64 -6.43 -11.18
N GLY A 422 -18.33 -6.12 -11.09
CA GLY A 422 -17.34 -6.46 -12.11
C GLY A 422 -17.22 -7.96 -12.36
N CYS A 423 -17.17 -8.77 -11.27
CA CYS A 423 -17.18 -10.23 -11.36
C CYS A 423 -18.43 -10.74 -12.07
N LEU A 424 -19.61 -10.26 -11.68
CA LEU A 424 -20.87 -10.65 -12.29
C LEU A 424 -20.91 -10.29 -13.78
N ALA A 425 -20.46 -9.08 -14.14
CA ALA A 425 -20.36 -8.66 -15.54
C ALA A 425 -19.40 -9.57 -16.33
N ALA A 426 -18.24 -9.92 -15.78
CA ALA A 426 -17.29 -10.83 -16.41
C ALA A 426 -17.85 -12.24 -16.60
N ILE A 427 -18.56 -12.79 -15.60
CA ILE A 427 -19.24 -14.10 -15.70
C ILE A 427 -20.33 -14.05 -16.79
N VAL A 428 -21.21 -13.05 -16.74
CA VAL A 428 -22.31 -12.90 -17.73
C VAL A 428 -21.76 -12.79 -19.14
N LEU A 429 -20.69 -12.03 -19.36
CA LEU A 429 -20.05 -11.93 -20.67
C LEU A 429 -19.40 -13.24 -21.12
N SER A 430 -18.73 -13.96 -20.20
CA SER A 430 -18.05 -15.21 -20.52
C SER A 430 -19.02 -16.33 -20.85
N VAL A 431 -20.05 -16.50 -20.03
CA VAL A 431 -21.08 -17.54 -20.20
C VAL A 431 -22.07 -17.17 -21.32
N GLY A 432 -22.54 -15.91 -21.36
CA GLY A 432 -23.51 -15.45 -22.38
C GLY A 432 -22.95 -15.50 -23.79
N GLN A 433 -21.65 -15.27 -23.97
CA GLN A 433 -20.98 -15.44 -25.27
C GLN A 433 -20.54 -16.90 -25.52
N ARG A 434 -20.82 -17.83 -24.61
CA ARG A 434 -20.40 -19.24 -24.66
C ARG A 434 -18.89 -19.44 -24.83
N ILE A 435 -18.09 -18.53 -24.26
CA ILE A 435 -16.63 -18.64 -24.25
C ILE A 435 -16.20 -19.62 -23.16
N LEU A 436 -16.76 -19.43 -21.96
CA LEU A 436 -16.54 -20.28 -20.78
C LEU A 436 -17.88 -20.87 -20.35
N THR A 437 -17.86 -22.09 -19.83
CA THR A 437 -18.97 -22.62 -19.04
C THR A 437 -19.02 -21.93 -17.66
N LEU A 438 -20.09 -22.13 -16.90
CA LEU A 438 -20.15 -21.61 -15.54
C LEU A 438 -19.07 -22.23 -14.65
N GLU A 439 -18.82 -23.53 -14.80
CA GLU A 439 -17.77 -24.26 -14.07
C GLU A 439 -16.39 -23.68 -14.40
N GLU A 440 -16.04 -23.54 -15.69
CA GLU A 440 -14.77 -22.91 -16.11
C GLU A 440 -14.63 -21.46 -15.63
N SER A 441 -15.76 -20.73 -15.57
CA SER A 441 -15.77 -19.36 -15.04
C SER A 441 -15.48 -19.33 -13.54
N MET A 442 -16.04 -20.26 -12.77
CA MET A 442 -15.76 -20.39 -11.33
C MET A 442 -14.33 -20.81 -11.07
N ASP A 443 -13.76 -21.73 -11.87
CA ASP A 443 -12.36 -22.14 -11.77
C ASP A 443 -11.41 -20.97 -12.07
N ALA A 444 -11.70 -20.18 -13.10
CA ALA A 444 -10.93 -19.00 -13.45
C ALA A 444 -11.01 -17.93 -12.34
N TRP A 445 -12.19 -17.72 -11.77
CA TRP A 445 -12.43 -16.80 -10.65
C TRP A 445 -11.65 -17.23 -9.42
N LEU A 446 -11.71 -18.51 -9.01
CA LEU A 446 -10.93 -19.06 -7.90
C LEU A 446 -9.43 -18.98 -8.17
N GLY A 447 -8.99 -19.20 -9.41
CA GLY A 447 -7.60 -19.05 -9.82
C GLY A 447 -7.07 -17.64 -9.59
N GLY A 448 -7.86 -16.62 -9.99
CA GLY A 448 -7.54 -15.21 -9.75
C GLY A 448 -7.52 -14.83 -8.26
N MET A 449 -8.47 -15.35 -7.47
CA MET A 449 -8.47 -15.15 -6.01
C MET A 449 -7.21 -15.75 -5.35
N ARG A 450 -6.78 -16.94 -5.79
CA ARG A 450 -5.56 -17.58 -5.25
C ARG A 450 -4.31 -16.72 -5.46
N ALA A 451 -4.23 -15.98 -6.55
CA ALA A 451 -3.12 -15.07 -6.81
C ALA A 451 -3.01 -13.94 -5.75
N MET A 452 -4.14 -13.56 -5.11
CA MET A 452 -4.17 -12.52 -4.08
C MET A 452 -3.85 -13.03 -2.67
N LEU A 453 -3.78 -14.36 -2.44
CA LEU A 453 -3.65 -14.90 -1.07
C LEU A 453 -2.39 -14.43 -0.34
N LEU A 454 -1.24 -14.39 -1.03
CA LEU A 454 0.00 -13.93 -0.42
C LEU A 454 -0.09 -12.47 0.02
N ALA A 455 -0.68 -11.62 -0.81
CA ALA A 455 -0.92 -10.22 -0.49
C ALA A 455 -1.81 -10.06 0.75
N MET A 456 -2.85 -10.88 0.89
CA MET A 456 -3.74 -10.85 2.07
C MET A 456 -3.04 -11.32 3.35
N ILE A 457 -2.15 -12.31 3.26
CA ILE A 457 -1.32 -12.75 4.39
C ILE A 457 -0.38 -11.62 4.83
N ILE A 458 0.32 -10.99 3.89
CA ILE A 458 1.22 -9.86 4.17
C ILE A 458 0.44 -8.71 4.82
N LEU A 459 -0.74 -8.38 4.28
CA LEU A 459 -1.58 -7.31 4.79
C LEU A 459 -2.05 -7.58 6.23
N THR A 460 -2.51 -8.79 6.51
CA THR A 460 -2.93 -9.20 7.87
C THR A 460 -1.76 -9.06 8.88
N LEU A 461 -0.57 -9.50 8.49
CA LEU A 461 0.62 -9.37 9.34
C LEU A 461 1.09 -7.90 9.45
N ALA A 462 0.88 -7.08 8.42
CA ALA A 462 1.16 -5.65 8.47
C ALA A 462 0.30 -4.93 9.49
N TRP A 463 -1.01 -5.16 9.46
CA TRP A 463 -1.94 -4.63 10.47
C TRP A 463 -1.55 -5.08 11.90
N SER A 464 -1.17 -6.35 12.04
CA SER A 464 -0.71 -6.89 13.33
C SER A 464 0.59 -6.24 13.80
N LEU A 465 1.54 -5.94 12.90
CA LEU A 465 2.76 -5.21 13.23
C LEU A 465 2.45 -3.75 13.60
N GLY A 466 1.52 -3.10 12.89
CA GLY A 466 1.00 -1.77 13.22
C GLY A 466 0.48 -1.73 14.66
N ALA A 467 -0.44 -2.63 15.00
CA ALA A 467 -1.00 -2.76 16.35
C ALA A 467 0.07 -3.04 17.43
N VAL A 468 1.08 -3.85 17.11
CA VAL A 468 2.21 -4.10 18.00
C VAL A 468 3.04 -2.83 18.23
N THR A 469 3.41 -2.11 17.17
CA THR A 469 4.22 -0.88 17.29
C THR A 469 3.50 0.22 18.04
N GLU A 470 2.18 0.26 17.92
CA GLU A 470 1.30 1.13 18.70
C GLU A 470 1.32 0.73 20.18
N ALA A 471 1.03 -0.54 20.49
CA ALA A 471 0.97 -1.06 21.87
C ALA A 471 2.27 -0.87 22.66
N ILE A 472 3.43 -0.82 21.99
CA ILE A 472 4.74 -0.59 22.61
C ILE A 472 5.26 0.84 22.47
N GLY A 473 4.47 1.80 21.92
CA GLY A 473 4.81 3.21 21.87
C GLY A 473 5.98 3.57 20.95
N THR A 474 6.11 2.90 19.79
CA THR A 474 7.23 3.12 18.85
C THR A 474 7.28 4.56 18.32
N ALA A 475 6.14 5.13 17.89
CA ALA A 475 6.14 6.46 17.29
C ALA A 475 6.40 7.59 18.30
N PRO A 476 5.84 7.59 19.54
CA PRO A 476 6.23 8.54 20.57
C PRO A 476 7.72 8.53 20.88
N TYR A 477 8.34 7.34 20.98
CA TYR A 477 9.78 7.23 21.23
C TYR A 477 10.61 7.76 20.05
N LEU A 478 10.25 7.43 18.81
CA LEU A 478 10.91 7.96 17.61
C LEU A 478 10.79 9.48 17.54
N SER A 479 9.61 10.02 17.83
CA SER A 479 9.39 11.47 17.87
C SER A 479 10.34 12.14 18.86
N GLN A 480 10.43 11.63 20.09
CA GLN A 480 11.31 12.16 21.14
C GLN A 480 12.80 12.15 20.72
N ILE A 481 13.27 11.10 20.03
CA ILE A 481 14.68 11.03 19.59
C ILE A 481 14.96 11.96 18.42
N LEU A 482 14.01 12.10 17.49
CA LEU A 482 14.21 12.82 16.23
C LEU A 482 13.87 14.31 16.35
N GLU A 483 13.15 14.70 17.41
CA GLU A 483 12.80 16.09 17.67
C GLU A 483 14.03 16.99 17.69
N GLY A 484 14.00 18.05 16.87
CA GLY A 484 15.11 18.99 16.71
C GLY A 484 16.34 18.45 15.97
N ARG A 485 16.39 17.14 15.60
CA ARG A 485 17.55 16.53 14.91
C ARG A 485 17.33 16.35 13.41
N VAL A 486 16.10 16.16 12.98
CA VAL A 486 15.75 15.97 11.56
C VAL A 486 14.88 17.13 11.10
N ALA A 487 15.30 17.80 10.02
CA ALA A 487 14.47 18.81 9.40
C ALA A 487 13.25 18.17 8.75
N LEU A 488 12.05 18.53 9.20
CA LEU A 488 10.78 17.99 8.70
C LEU A 488 10.69 17.99 7.16
N ARG A 489 11.26 19.02 6.52
CA ARG A 489 11.32 19.15 5.04
C ARG A 489 12.18 18.10 4.34
N LEU A 490 13.07 17.41 5.04
CA LEU A 490 13.89 16.34 4.48
C LEU A 490 13.29 14.95 4.69
N MET A 491 12.22 14.84 5.50
CA MET A 491 11.57 13.55 5.74
C MET A 491 11.14 12.83 4.46
N PRO A 492 10.46 13.45 3.48
CA PRO A 492 10.03 12.73 2.28
C PRO A 492 11.19 12.07 1.54
N VAL A 493 12.32 12.75 1.36
CA VAL A 493 13.48 12.17 0.66
C VAL A 493 14.17 11.07 1.47
N ILE A 494 14.24 11.20 2.79
CA ILE A 494 14.78 10.15 3.68
C ILE A 494 13.89 8.92 3.64
N VAL A 495 12.58 9.10 3.73
CA VAL A 495 11.58 8.04 3.64
C VAL A 495 11.64 7.33 2.29
N PHE A 496 11.72 8.08 1.18
CA PHE A 496 11.89 7.52 -0.15
C PHE A 496 13.15 6.64 -0.24
N ALA A 497 14.30 7.16 0.21
CA ALA A 497 15.55 6.42 0.16
C ALA A 497 15.51 5.14 1.01
N THR A 498 14.87 5.19 2.18
CA THR A 498 14.69 4.03 3.06
C THR A 498 13.78 2.98 2.42
N ALA A 499 12.63 3.40 1.89
CA ALA A 499 11.70 2.51 1.20
C ALA A 499 12.35 1.88 -0.04
N ALA A 500 13.07 2.68 -0.81
CA ALA A 500 13.82 2.24 -1.99
C ALA A 500 14.86 1.17 -1.66
N ALA A 501 15.69 1.41 -0.64
CA ALA A 501 16.71 0.46 -0.21
C ALA A 501 16.11 -0.84 0.32
N MET A 502 15.04 -0.75 1.10
CA MET A 502 14.34 -1.90 1.67
C MET A 502 13.69 -2.74 0.57
N SER A 503 12.92 -2.13 -0.31
CA SER A 503 12.24 -2.81 -1.42
C SER A 503 13.22 -3.42 -2.42
N PHE A 504 14.32 -2.72 -2.75
CA PHE A 504 15.39 -3.26 -3.59
C PHE A 504 15.99 -4.53 -3.01
N ALA A 505 16.25 -4.55 -1.71
CA ALA A 505 16.91 -5.68 -1.05
C ALA A 505 15.98 -6.86 -0.76
N THR A 506 14.68 -6.60 -0.56
CA THR A 506 13.65 -7.64 -0.34
C THR A 506 13.00 -8.13 -1.62
N GLY A 507 13.03 -7.32 -2.69
CA GLY A 507 12.35 -7.61 -3.95
C GLY A 507 10.84 -7.49 -3.88
N THR A 508 10.29 -6.70 -2.93
CA THR A 508 8.84 -6.54 -2.81
C THR A 508 8.44 -5.14 -2.36
N SER A 509 7.59 -4.50 -3.14
CA SER A 509 6.95 -3.23 -2.77
C SER A 509 5.91 -3.42 -1.67
N TRP A 510 5.12 -4.49 -1.71
CA TRP A 510 4.06 -4.79 -0.74
C TRP A 510 4.59 -4.88 0.70
N GLY A 511 5.62 -5.71 0.92
CA GLY A 511 6.24 -5.87 2.23
C GLY A 511 6.87 -4.58 2.75
N THR A 512 7.43 -3.77 1.87
CA THR A 512 8.01 -2.47 2.24
C THR A 512 6.94 -1.47 2.69
N MET A 513 5.83 -1.35 1.94
CA MET A 513 4.69 -0.53 2.32
C MET A 513 4.08 -0.97 3.65
N ALA A 514 3.91 -2.30 3.83
CA ALA A 514 3.37 -2.91 5.02
C ALA A 514 4.11 -2.53 6.30
N ILE A 515 5.43 -2.45 6.21
CA ILE A 515 6.28 -2.12 7.37
C ILE A 515 6.37 -0.60 7.58
N LEU A 516 6.51 0.17 6.49
CA LEU A 516 6.86 1.58 6.62
C LEU A 516 5.64 2.50 6.79
N LEU A 517 4.49 2.25 6.17
CA LEU A 517 3.34 3.15 6.30
C LEU A 517 2.82 3.29 7.73
N PRO A 518 2.64 2.20 8.51
CA PRO A 518 2.22 2.30 9.91
C PRO A 518 3.23 3.00 10.83
N LEU A 519 4.48 3.14 10.41
CA LEU A 519 5.52 3.86 11.15
C LEU A 519 5.65 5.32 10.72
N VAL A 520 5.65 5.54 9.40
CA VAL A 520 5.95 6.86 8.82
C VAL A 520 4.79 7.84 9.00
N ILE A 521 3.53 7.37 8.94
CA ILE A 521 2.36 8.26 9.09
C ILE A 521 2.29 8.83 10.52
N PRO A 522 2.30 8.01 11.60
CA PRO A 522 2.31 8.55 12.97
C PRO A 522 3.53 9.42 13.26
N LEU A 523 4.71 9.00 12.78
CA LEU A 523 5.94 9.79 12.94
C LEU A 523 5.84 11.15 12.26
N SER A 524 5.25 11.22 11.07
CA SER A 524 5.04 12.48 10.33
C SER A 524 4.15 13.46 11.11
N VAL A 525 3.09 12.93 11.72
CA VAL A 525 2.17 13.71 12.54
C VAL A 525 2.83 14.21 13.80
N SER A 526 3.52 13.33 14.54
CA SER A 526 4.19 13.67 15.79
C SER A 526 5.30 14.71 15.59
N LEU A 527 6.20 14.52 14.62
CA LEU A 527 7.27 15.48 14.30
C LEU A 527 6.75 16.77 13.69
N GLY A 528 5.62 16.71 12.99
CA GLY A 528 4.97 17.86 12.37
C GLY A 528 4.28 18.78 13.37
N GLY A 529 4.02 18.33 14.60
CA GLY A 529 3.29 19.10 15.61
C GLY A 529 1.88 19.48 15.15
N TYR A 530 1.16 18.50 14.59
CA TYR A 530 -0.22 18.72 14.12
C TYR A 530 -1.12 19.17 15.29
N ALA A 531 -1.90 20.23 15.05
CA ALA A 531 -3.01 20.63 15.89
C ALA A 531 -4.27 20.64 15.02
N ASP A 532 -5.33 19.94 15.42
CA ASP A 532 -6.56 19.73 14.64
C ASP A 532 -6.29 19.21 13.20
N THR A 533 -6.57 20.06 12.19
CA THR A 533 -6.36 19.71 10.76
C THR A 533 -4.92 19.91 10.28
N GLY A 534 -4.04 20.45 11.12
CA GLY A 534 -2.70 20.86 10.70
C GLY A 534 -2.71 22.11 9.80
N SER A 535 -1.53 22.63 9.47
CA SER A 535 -1.36 23.64 8.45
C SER A 535 -1.25 23.00 7.06
N ASP A 536 -1.50 23.78 5.98
CA ASP A 536 -1.28 23.31 4.59
C ASP A 536 0.13 22.73 4.38
N PHE A 537 1.12 23.30 5.05
CA PHE A 537 2.49 22.81 5.01
C PHE A 537 2.62 21.41 5.66
N GLN A 538 2.04 21.22 6.84
CA GLN A 538 2.09 19.93 7.55
C GLN A 538 1.37 18.85 6.75
N TYR A 539 0.20 19.17 6.18
CA TYR A 539 -0.53 18.26 5.31
C TYR A 539 0.27 17.89 4.04
N THR A 540 0.93 18.87 3.41
CA THR A 540 1.81 18.61 2.27
C THR A 540 2.96 17.65 2.62
N ILE A 541 3.56 17.80 3.81
CA ILE A 541 4.61 16.88 4.28
C ILE A 541 4.05 15.48 4.56
N LEU A 542 2.87 15.38 5.15
CA LEU A 542 2.19 14.09 5.35
C LEU A 542 1.95 13.37 4.02
N LEU A 543 1.35 14.06 3.04
CA LEU A 543 1.16 13.52 1.68
C LEU A 543 2.49 13.13 1.04
N GLY A 544 3.52 13.97 1.19
CA GLY A 544 4.88 13.70 0.71
C GLY A 544 5.46 12.44 1.33
N ASN A 545 5.35 12.25 2.64
CA ASN A 545 5.88 11.08 3.34
C ASN A 545 5.14 9.78 2.94
N ILE A 546 3.81 9.80 2.89
CA ILE A 546 3.01 8.66 2.40
C ILE A 546 3.42 8.32 0.96
N SER A 547 3.48 9.32 0.09
CA SER A 547 3.87 9.16 -1.31
C SER A 547 5.30 8.64 -1.46
N SER A 548 6.21 9.07 -0.59
CA SER A 548 7.61 8.63 -0.60
C SER A 548 7.77 7.16 -0.21
N VAL A 549 6.95 6.64 0.74
CA VAL A 549 6.91 5.19 1.02
C VAL A 549 6.44 4.45 -0.22
N LEU A 550 5.31 4.87 -0.79
CA LEU A 550 4.71 4.21 -1.95
C LEU A 550 5.63 4.26 -3.17
N ALA A 551 6.16 5.43 -3.50
CA ALA A 551 7.03 5.63 -4.65
C ALA A 551 8.40 4.97 -4.50
N GLY A 552 9.00 5.03 -3.30
CA GLY A 552 10.27 4.40 -2.99
C GLY A 552 10.17 2.87 -3.02
N SER A 553 9.07 2.31 -2.51
CA SER A 553 8.80 0.87 -2.58
C SER A 553 8.73 0.38 -4.03
N ILE A 554 8.05 1.13 -4.91
CA ILE A 554 7.97 0.81 -6.34
C ILE A 554 9.32 0.95 -7.02
N PHE A 555 10.11 2.00 -6.71
CA PHE A 555 11.45 2.15 -7.27
C PHE A 555 12.35 0.97 -6.92
N GLY A 556 12.37 0.57 -5.63
CA GLY A 556 13.20 -0.53 -5.16
C GLY A 556 12.83 -1.84 -5.85
N ASP A 557 11.54 -2.14 -5.93
CA ASP A 557 10.97 -3.30 -6.61
C ASP A 557 11.34 -3.33 -8.09
N HIS A 558 11.05 -2.26 -8.81
CA HIS A 558 11.32 -2.08 -10.24
C HIS A 558 12.81 -2.17 -10.61
N CYS A 559 13.74 -1.99 -9.66
CA CYS A 559 15.18 -2.12 -9.88
C CYS A 559 15.77 -3.43 -9.35
N SER A 560 15.02 -4.18 -8.54
CA SER A 560 15.55 -5.33 -7.82
C SER A 560 15.72 -6.54 -8.73
N PRO A 561 16.89 -7.20 -8.69
CA PRO A 561 17.10 -8.44 -9.43
C PRO A 561 16.35 -9.64 -8.83
N ILE A 562 15.68 -9.49 -7.71
CA ILE A 562 14.93 -10.56 -7.04
C ILE A 562 13.43 -10.23 -6.96
N SER A 563 13.00 -9.11 -7.56
CA SER A 563 11.59 -8.75 -7.67
C SER A 563 10.85 -9.73 -8.57
N ASP A 564 9.66 -10.12 -8.13
CA ASP A 564 8.78 -11.00 -8.88
C ASP A 564 8.29 -10.36 -10.20
N THR A 565 7.95 -9.06 -10.19
CA THR A 565 7.54 -8.33 -11.40
C THR A 565 8.68 -8.22 -12.41
N THR A 566 9.91 -7.93 -11.96
CA THR A 566 11.10 -7.88 -12.83
C THR A 566 11.47 -9.27 -13.40
N VAL A 567 11.32 -10.32 -12.59
CA VAL A 567 11.49 -11.72 -13.05
C VAL A 567 10.44 -12.08 -14.10
N LEU A 568 9.16 -11.79 -13.82
CA LEU A 568 8.05 -12.05 -14.75
C LEU A 568 8.19 -11.26 -16.06
N SER A 569 8.61 -10.00 -15.99
CA SER A 569 8.87 -9.17 -17.18
C SER A 569 9.97 -9.73 -18.05
N SER A 570 11.05 -10.28 -17.42
CA SER A 570 12.12 -10.97 -18.12
C SER A 570 11.63 -12.25 -18.81
N MET A 571 10.80 -13.05 -18.11
CA MET A 571 10.23 -14.31 -18.63
C MET A 571 9.29 -14.06 -19.80
N ALA A 572 8.31 -13.18 -19.63
CA ALA A 572 7.31 -12.86 -20.66
C ALA A 572 7.94 -12.25 -21.92
N SER A 573 8.95 -11.40 -21.73
CA SER A 573 9.71 -10.82 -22.83
C SER A 573 10.75 -11.78 -23.43
N GLY A 574 11.04 -12.92 -22.79
CA GLY A 574 12.10 -13.84 -23.17
C GLY A 574 13.47 -13.18 -23.15
N CYS A 575 13.72 -12.34 -22.18
CA CYS A 575 14.97 -11.62 -21.94
C CYS A 575 15.85 -12.38 -20.94
N ASP A 576 17.17 -12.20 -21.00
CA ASP A 576 18.06 -12.58 -19.90
C ASP A 576 17.76 -11.63 -18.72
N HIS A 577 17.48 -12.21 -17.55
CA HIS A 577 17.07 -11.45 -16.39
C HIS A 577 18.14 -10.45 -15.90
N VAL A 578 19.42 -10.86 -15.93
CA VAL A 578 20.53 -9.98 -15.53
C VAL A 578 20.70 -8.83 -16.53
N ASP A 579 20.53 -9.10 -17.84
CA ASP A 579 20.58 -8.07 -18.86
C ASP A 579 19.38 -7.12 -18.74
N HIS A 580 18.19 -7.62 -18.39
CA HIS A 580 17.03 -6.76 -18.10
C HIS A 580 17.34 -5.78 -16.96
N VAL A 581 17.69 -6.27 -15.78
CA VAL A 581 18.02 -5.42 -14.62
C VAL A 581 19.15 -4.43 -14.96
N ARG A 582 20.21 -4.89 -15.60
CA ARG A 582 21.36 -4.05 -15.98
C ARG A 582 20.99 -2.92 -16.93
N THR A 583 20.06 -3.15 -17.85
CA THR A 583 19.63 -2.14 -18.83
C THR A 583 18.59 -1.17 -18.26
N GLN A 584 17.73 -1.63 -17.34
CA GLN A 584 16.66 -0.87 -16.71
C GLN A 584 17.17 0.06 -15.60
N MET A 585 18.11 -0.43 -14.78
CA MET A 585 18.58 0.29 -13.57
C MET A 585 19.03 1.74 -13.82
N PRO A 586 19.80 2.08 -14.88
CA PRO A 586 20.16 3.48 -15.15
C PRO A 586 18.96 4.39 -15.43
N TYR A 587 17.88 3.84 -16.01
CA TYR A 587 16.63 4.56 -16.27
C TYR A 587 15.89 4.86 -14.97
N ALA A 588 15.75 3.85 -14.14
CA ALA A 588 15.08 3.98 -12.85
C ALA A 588 15.85 4.93 -11.92
N ILE A 589 17.18 4.86 -11.87
CA ILE A 589 18.01 5.76 -11.04
C ILE A 589 17.85 7.22 -11.45
N ILE A 590 17.92 7.55 -12.75
CA ILE A 590 17.77 8.95 -13.19
C ILE A 590 16.39 9.49 -12.87
N VAL A 591 15.34 8.67 -13.05
CA VAL A 591 13.96 9.03 -12.71
C VAL A 591 13.82 9.27 -11.20
N ALA A 592 14.38 8.39 -10.37
CA ALA A 592 14.34 8.53 -8.91
C ALA A 592 15.09 9.78 -8.44
N VAL A 593 16.31 10.03 -8.94
CA VAL A 593 17.09 11.21 -8.57
C VAL A 593 16.37 12.51 -8.95
N VAL A 594 15.79 12.58 -10.15
CA VAL A 594 15.02 13.76 -10.59
C VAL A 594 13.74 13.90 -9.78
N GLY A 595 13.04 12.80 -9.48
CA GLY A 595 11.85 12.76 -8.62
C GLY A 595 12.13 13.25 -7.21
N MET A 596 13.18 12.73 -6.56
CA MET A 596 13.59 13.19 -5.23
C MET A 596 13.98 14.68 -5.22
N ALA A 597 14.78 15.13 -6.18
CA ALA A 597 15.32 16.50 -6.18
C ALA A 597 14.24 17.56 -6.43
N LEU A 598 13.42 17.38 -7.45
CA LEU A 598 12.38 18.34 -7.83
C LEU A 598 11.03 18.04 -7.20
N GLY A 599 10.74 16.77 -6.98
CA GLY A 599 9.51 16.31 -6.35
C GLY A 599 9.58 16.41 -4.82
N ASP A 600 10.19 15.43 -4.16
CA ASP A 600 10.16 15.31 -2.70
C ASP A 600 10.78 16.53 -2.00
N ILE A 601 11.98 16.94 -2.40
CA ILE A 601 12.62 18.14 -1.84
C ILE A 601 11.89 19.40 -2.31
N GLY A 602 11.61 19.54 -3.61
CA GLY A 602 10.98 20.74 -4.15
C GLY A 602 9.64 21.06 -3.48
N THR A 603 8.75 20.09 -3.36
CA THR A 603 7.44 20.28 -2.71
C THR A 603 7.55 20.53 -1.22
N ALA A 604 8.46 19.87 -0.52
CA ALA A 604 8.73 20.12 0.91
C ALA A 604 9.25 21.55 1.17
N TYR A 605 9.87 22.20 0.17
CA TYR A 605 10.28 23.61 0.23
C TYR A 605 9.25 24.57 -0.38
N GLY A 606 8.04 24.11 -0.70
CA GLY A 606 6.91 24.93 -1.12
C GLY A 606 6.74 25.07 -2.63
N LEU A 607 7.46 24.27 -3.44
CA LEU A 607 7.21 24.22 -4.87
C LEU A 607 5.85 23.53 -5.11
N PRO A 608 4.91 24.14 -5.86
CA PRO A 608 3.66 23.48 -6.19
C PRO A 608 3.89 22.14 -6.90
N VAL A 609 3.18 21.10 -6.52
CA VAL A 609 3.38 19.72 -7.00
C VAL A 609 3.35 19.62 -8.53
N TRP A 610 2.45 20.35 -9.19
CA TRP A 610 2.34 20.36 -10.65
C TRP A 610 3.55 21.01 -11.32
N VAL A 611 4.13 22.05 -10.70
CA VAL A 611 5.37 22.69 -11.18
C VAL A 611 6.55 21.73 -11.01
N ALA A 612 6.61 21.02 -9.89
CA ALA A 612 7.62 20.01 -9.64
C ALA A 612 7.56 18.87 -10.69
N LEU A 613 6.36 18.34 -10.96
CA LEU A 613 6.15 17.30 -11.98
C LEU A 613 6.54 17.76 -13.38
N LEU A 614 6.03 18.90 -13.82
CA LEU A 614 6.35 19.44 -15.15
C LEU A 614 7.84 19.77 -15.29
N GLY A 615 8.45 20.31 -14.24
CA GLY A 615 9.89 20.56 -14.18
C GLY A 615 10.69 19.26 -14.28
N ALA A 616 10.31 18.24 -13.54
CA ALA A 616 10.94 16.92 -13.59
C ALA A 616 10.80 16.27 -14.98
N MET A 617 9.61 16.33 -15.58
CA MET A 617 9.38 15.85 -16.95
C MET A 617 10.24 16.59 -17.97
N ALA A 618 10.38 17.92 -17.83
CA ALA A 618 11.24 18.74 -18.71
C ALA A 618 12.72 18.39 -18.55
N VAL A 619 13.19 18.14 -17.31
CA VAL A 619 14.57 17.70 -17.05
C VAL A 619 14.84 16.34 -17.67
N LEU A 620 13.92 15.36 -17.49
CA LEU A 620 14.05 14.02 -18.09
C LEU A 620 14.03 14.09 -19.64
N TRP A 621 13.17 14.95 -20.22
CA TRP A 621 13.15 15.19 -21.66
C TRP A 621 14.47 15.79 -22.13
N ALA A 622 14.98 16.82 -21.45
CA ALA A 622 16.26 17.44 -21.79
C ALA A 622 17.43 16.45 -21.66
N PHE A 623 17.45 15.67 -20.57
CA PHE A 623 18.44 14.61 -20.37
C PHE A 623 18.47 13.64 -21.55
N LEU A 624 17.30 13.11 -21.94
CA LEU A 624 17.21 12.16 -23.04
C LEU A 624 17.54 12.81 -24.39
N ARG A 625 17.17 14.08 -24.59
CA ARG A 625 17.44 14.84 -25.83
C ARG A 625 18.93 15.08 -26.04
N PHE A 626 19.69 15.37 -24.96
CA PHE A 626 21.10 15.74 -25.05
C PHE A 626 22.04 14.56 -24.80
N ARG A 627 21.68 13.62 -23.92
CA ARG A 627 22.53 12.46 -23.56
C ARG A 627 22.11 11.17 -24.25
N GLY A 628 20.84 11.04 -24.66
CA GLY A 628 20.36 9.91 -25.42
C GLY A 628 20.92 9.89 -26.83
N VAL A 629 21.20 8.70 -27.35
CA VAL A 629 21.60 8.46 -28.74
C VAL A 629 20.44 7.93 -29.54
N ASP A 630 20.32 8.32 -30.82
CA ASP A 630 19.33 7.74 -31.72
C ASP A 630 19.73 6.30 -32.03
N VAL A 631 18.80 5.37 -31.81
CA VAL A 631 19.05 3.94 -31.98
C VAL A 631 18.62 3.41 -33.35
N ASP A 632 17.85 4.21 -34.10
CA ASP A 632 17.36 3.90 -35.45
C ASP A 632 18.10 4.68 -36.56
N ALA A 633 19.16 5.45 -36.22
CA ALA A 633 19.78 6.44 -37.11
C ALA A 633 20.65 5.85 -38.25
N GLU A 634 20.91 4.54 -38.25
CA GLU A 634 21.76 3.92 -39.29
C GLU A 634 21.00 3.43 -40.54
N GLU A 635 19.66 3.58 -40.61
CA GLU A 635 18.92 3.27 -41.84
C GLU A 635 18.99 4.37 -42.94
N THR A 636 19.71 5.48 -42.72
CA THR A 636 19.78 6.60 -43.67
C THR A 636 21.12 6.71 -44.40
N GLY A 637 21.95 5.68 -44.37
CA GLY A 637 23.27 5.68 -45.00
C GLY A 637 23.51 4.40 -45.82
N GLY A 638 22.69 4.14 -46.82
CA GLY A 638 22.90 3.08 -47.80
C GLY A 638 22.36 3.47 -49.14
#